data_527945ec09038e3e3c5664ccaa1c9540
#
_entry.id   527945ec09038e3e3c5664ccaa1c9540
#
_cell.length_a   1.000
_cell.length_b   1.000
_cell.length_c   1.000
_cell.angle_alpha   90.00
_cell.angle_beta   90.00
_cell.angle_gamma   90.00
#
_symmetry.space_group_name_H-M   'P 1'
#
loop_
_entity.id
_entity.type
_entity.pdbx_description
1 polymer ?
#
loop_
_entity_poly.entity_id
_entity_poly.type
_entity_poly.pdbx_seq_one_letter_code
_entity_poly.pdbx_strand_id
1 'polypeptide(L)'
;MRRPVPLLLTAALVLSLATVADVATGAAPAAAAGCPASGGATVPSAGAAGDVVFRGGGWGHGLGMSQYGAQGAALLGCTDDQILTRYYAGTEVSTRTMPDTVRLRMLQGGYRVDVHASDGPLTWVLPGCVPPTPENPSAPPCPPAQPLGATWQLTLDESSTQYVLSDLGVIPKAVVWAGGSPGLPLRLVQSGVTARLTTWRGSSIYLDRWLRWDWTRFAISSGGLEAVQQIVASDVGSAMDKYLWGIAEVPASFPVEALKAQAVAARTYAAKRADRVLMPTPADQNYTGAKKETEGTDGAWGARWKSAVDATSGQVVGLAGGNDTSGALIDAFYSSSMGGHTEDERYVWGQEATFLRAVDDSRWDLASSNPAEKRSWATGVSWARLARKLGFEHVSSISVPRRGEAARVGGVRVRGIRDGVLVTAYIEGWDVREALGLLSPGFTISSARLGGDRAQPLAGDWDGDGDDEPGWFRGGSVSLAMTSGGAGWTKRFRYGKPGDVAVVGDWDTDGDDDLGVFRDGTWSLRIGQDAGPPTATFAFGKAGDRPVVGSWTGTALGVGVVRGNRWLVRRTLSGGEAERRFTYGRPGDTPVVGSWNGSGRSGIGVERDGTWLLRNRRGAGRPGLTVELGKPADRAVAGDWDGDGRTTVGSVRDRTFRLRTGTGAGATTAARIFPG
;
A
#
# COMPACT_ATOMS: atom_id res chain seq x y z
N MET A 1 -4.20 10.52 -27.70
CA MET A 1 -3.50 11.64 -27.03
C MET A 1 -3.85 11.55 -25.54
N ARG A 2 -2.95 11.04 -24.72
CA ARG A 2 -3.14 10.92 -23.26
C ARG A 2 -2.38 12.06 -22.59
N ARG A 3 -3.05 12.81 -21.75
CA ARG A 3 -2.44 13.88 -20.95
C ARG A 3 -1.63 13.26 -19.80
N PRO A 4 -0.46 13.79 -19.45
CA PRO A 4 0.29 13.32 -18.29
C PRO A 4 -0.36 13.82 -17.00
N VAL A 5 -0.51 12.91 -16.03
CA VAL A 5 -0.93 13.19 -14.66
C VAL A 5 0.31 13.60 -13.86
N PRO A 6 0.30 14.68 -13.07
CA PRO A 6 1.48 15.07 -12.29
C PRO A 6 1.70 14.10 -11.11
N LEU A 7 2.92 13.55 -11.05
CA LEU A 7 3.41 12.74 -9.92
C LEU A 7 3.67 13.64 -8.69
N LEU A 8 2.93 13.43 -7.63
CA LEU A 8 3.31 13.84 -6.28
C LEU A 8 3.84 12.60 -5.54
N LEU A 9 5.16 12.47 -5.49
CA LEU A 9 5.85 11.45 -4.69
C LEU A 9 6.32 12.07 -3.37
N THR A 10 5.75 11.62 -2.26
CA THR A 10 6.38 11.70 -0.94
C THR A 10 6.70 10.29 -0.48
N ALA A 11 7.95 9.85 -0.66
CA ALA A 11 8.46 8.61 -0.08
C ALA A 11 9.32 8.96 1.13
N ALA A 12 8.82 8.66 2.33
CA ALA A 12 9.65 8.63 3.54
C ALA A 12 10.36 7.27 3.62
N LEU A 13 11.66 7.28 3.49
CA LEU A 13 12.53 6.10 3.63
C LEU A 13 13.01 6.04 5.08
N VAL A 14 12.51 5.09 5.86
CA VAL A 14 13.09 4.71 7.15
C VAL A 14 14.07 3.57 6.90
N LEU A 15 15.37 3.86 7.03
CA LEU A 15 16.44 2.86 6.99
C LEU A 15 16.66 2.33 8.42
N SER A 16 16.31 1.08 8.68
CA SER A 16 16.79 0.35 9.85
C SER A 16 18.06 -0.41 9.48
N LEU A 17 19.17 -0.04 10.11
CA LEU A 17 20.42 -0.82 10.07
C LEU A 17 20.26 -2.04 10.99
N ALA A 18 20.30 -3.23 10.42
CA ALA A 18 20.57 -4.47 11.16
C ALA A 18 22.03 -4.85 10.96
N THR A 19 22.78 -4.93 12.06
CA THR A 19 24.15 -5.45 12.10
C THR A 19 24.12 -6.97 11.96
N VAL A 20 24.82 -7.50 10.95
CA VAL A 20 25.03 -8.94 10.78
C VAL A 20 26.49 -9.24 11.14
N ALA A 21 26.67 -10.16 12.08
CA ALA A 21 27.98 -10.66 12.49
C ALA A 21 28.54 -11.62 11.44
N ASP A 22 29.88 -11.51 11.21
CA ASP A 22 30.64 -12.36 10.31
C ASP A 22 30.74 -13.80 10.82
N VAL A 23 30.42 -14.75 9.92
CA VAL A 23 30.97 -16.12 10.02
C VAL A 23 31.62 -16.46 8.69
N ALA A 24 32.94 -16.40 8.66
CA ALA A 24 33.72 -16.86 7.54
C ALA A 24 33.98 -18.37 7.67
N THR A 25 33.41 -19.19 6.77
CA THR A 25 33.90 -20.54 6.51
C THR A 25 34.08 -20.72 5.01
N GLY A 26 35.36 -20.93 4.63
CA GLY A 26 35.76 -21.19 3.27
C GLY A 26 35.26 -22.58 2.82
N ALA A 27 34.62 -22.61 1.67
CA ALA A 27 34.33 -23.83 0.90
C ALA A 27 34.81 -23.64 -0.54
N ALA A 28 35.49 -24.65 -1.06
CA ALA A 28 36.05 -24.71 -2.41
C ALA A 28 34.96 -24.67 -3.48
N PRO A 29 35.25 -24.19 -4.71
CA PRO A 29 34.23 -24.07 -5.76
C PRO A 29 33.79 -25.45 -6.27
N ALA A 30 32.49 -25.72 -6.11
CA ALA A 30 31.86 -26.88 -6.74
C ALA A 30 31.64 -26.62 -8.24
N ALA A 31 31.87 -27.64 -9.05
CA ALA A 31 31.72 -27.63 -10.49
C ALA A 31 30.31 -27.17 -10.91
N ALA A 32 30.24 -26.40 -12.00
CA ALA A 32 29.03 -25.81 -12.55
C ALA A 32 27.97 -26.87 -12.89
N ALA A 33 27.04 -27.10 -11.98
CA ALA A 33 25.76 -27.74 -12.29
C ALA A 33 24.86 -26.67 -12.93
N GLY A 34 24.21 -27.01 -14.05
CA GLY A 34 23.30 -26.10 -14.75
C GLY A 34 22.24 -25.49 -13.83
N CYS A 35 21.81 -24.29 -14.13
CA CYS A 35 20.86 -23.52 -13.34
C CYS A 35 19.55 -24.30 -13.14
N PRO A 36 19.14 -24.69 -11.93
CA PRO A 36 18.05 -25.63 -11.73
C PRO A 36 16.65 -25.03 -11.88
N ALA A 37 15.67 -25.85 -12.31
CA ALA A 37 14.26 -25.47 -12.47
C ALA A 37 13.43 -25.66 -11.17
N SER A 38 12.29 -25.00 -11.07
CA SER A 38 11.47 -24.63 -9.90
C SER A 38 10.71 -25.73 -9.12
N GLY A 39 10.28 -25.40 -7.89
CA GLY A 39 9.29 -26.11 -7.08
C GLY A 39 8.84 -25.28 -5.87
N GLY A 40 7.53 -25.17 -5.62
CA GLY A 40 6.89 -24.18 -4.76
C GLY A 40 6.72 -24.45 -3.27
N ALA A 41 6.33 -23.43 -2.50
CA ALA A 41 6.00 -23.50 -1.06
C ALA A 41 5.00 -22.39 -0.59
N THR A 42 4.27 -22.68 0.51
CA THR A 42 3.12 -21.97 1.10
C THR A 42 3.46 -21.11 2.33
N VAL A 43 2.66 -20.07 2.62
CA VAL A 43 2.89 -19.05 3.67
C VAL A 43 1.66 -18.76 4.54
N PRO A 44 1.78 -18.46 5.87
CA PRO A 44 0.67 -18.18 6.79
C PRO A 44 0.40 -16.69 7.07
N SER A 45 -0.73 -16.42 7.77
CA SER A 45 -1.45 -15.15 7.87
C SER A 45 -1.43 -14.46 9.24
N ALA A 46 -1.70 -13.14 9.29
CA ALA A 46 -2.50 -12.45 10.32
C ALA A 46 -2.77 -10.97 9.94
N GLY A 47 -3.95 -10.43 10.25
CA GLY A 47 -4.32 -9.03 10.04
C GLY A 47 -5.51 -8.59 10.89
N ALA A 48 -5.59 -7.30 11.21
CA ALA A 48 -6.59 -6.68 12.07
C ALA A 48 -7.94 -6.44 11.38
N ALA A 49 -9.02 -6.40 12.19
CA ALA A 49 -10.40 -6.34 11.73
C ALA A 49 -10.80 -4.93 11.24
N GLY A 50 -11.53 -4.85 10.13
CA GLY A 50 -12.23 -3.64 9.70
C GLY A 50 -11.76 -3.04 8.38
N ASP A 51 -10.66 -3.50 7.80
CA ASP A 51 -10.09 -2.97 6.58
C ASP A 51 -10.18 -3.97 5.42
N VAL A 52 -10.11 -3.45 4.19
CA VAL A 52 -9.80 -4.26 3.03
C VAL A 52 -8.36 -4.72 3.19
N VAL A 53 -8.14 -6.02 3.32
CA VAL A 53 -6.79 -6.56 3.51
C VAL A 53 -6.24 -7.03 2.17
N PHE A 54 -5.17 -6.38 1.76
CA PHE A 54 -4.34 -6.79 0.63
C PHE A 54 -3.23 -7.69 1.18
N ARG A 55 -3.12 -8.91 0.66
CA ARG A 55 -2.03 -9.84 0.98
C ARG A 55 -1.28 -10.16 -0.29
N GLY A 56 0.04 -10.04 -0.26
CA GLY A 56 0.82 -10.23 -1.47
C GLY A 56 2.26 -10.65 -1.21
N GLY A 57 3.01 -10.78 -2.30
CA GLY A 57 4.44 -11.03 -2.32
C GLY A 57 5.15 -10.12 -3.32
N GLY A 58 6.43 -9.92 -3.11
CA GLY A 58 7.27 -9.09 -3.95
C GLY A 58 7.28 -7.60 -3.57
N TRP A 59 8.25 -6.88 -4.14
CA TRP A 59 8.42 -5.44 -4.02
C TRP A 59 8.87 -4.87 -5.38
N GLY A 60 7.98 -4.14 -6.05
CA GLY A 60 8.18 -3.53 -7.36
C GLY A 60 7.14 -3.94 -8.38
N HIS A 61 7.38 -3.63 -9.67
CA HIS A 61 6.42 -3.86 -10.75
C HIS A 61 6.23 -5.34 -11.14
N GLY A 62 7.23 -6.17 -10.90
CA GLY A 62 7.12 -7.61 -11.16
C GLY A 62 7.63 -8.06 -12.54
N LEU A 63 8.23 -7.17 -13.33
CA LEU A 63 8.75 -7.46 -14.67
C LEU A 63 10.25 -7.62 -14.68
N GLY A 64 10.75 -8.49 -15.54
CA GLY A 64 12.16 -8.72 -15.80
C GLY A 64 12.89 -9.34 -14.60
N MET A 65 14.09 -8.86 -14.26
CA MET A 65 14.95 -9.50 -13.27
C MET A 65 14.56 -9.19 -11.82
N SER A 66 14.37 -10.22 -10.99
CA SER A 66 14.30 -10.12 -9.54
C SER A 66 15.70 -9.95 -8.96
N GLN A 67 15.94 -8.85 -8.23
CA GLN A 67 17.26 -8.61 -7.63
C GLN A 67 17.60 -9.66 -6.56
N TYR A 68 16.66 -10.00 -5.68
CA TYR A 68 16.84 -11.08 -4.72
C TYR A 68 16.82 -12.47 -5.40
N GLY A 69 16.05 -12.65 -6.47
CA GLY A 69 16.12 -13.87 -7.27
C GLY A 69 17.51 -14.05 -7.92
N ALA A 70 18.09 -12.98 -8.48
CA ALA A 70 19.45 -12.99 -9.00
C ALA A 70 20.49 -13.31 -7.89
N GLN A 71 20.31 -12.75 -6.68
CA GLN A 71 21.15 -13.12 -5.53
C GLN A 71 21.08 -14.62 -5.23
N GLY A 72 19.88 -15.18 -5.15
CA GLY A 72 19.69 -16.61 -4.86
C GLY A 72 20.21 -17.50 -5.98
N ALA A 73 20.04 -17.12 -7.24
CA ALA A 73 20.63 -17.83 -8.38
C ALA A 73 22.15 -17.88 -8.30
N ALA A 74 22.79 -16.75 -8.02
CA ALA A 74 24.25 -16.68 -7.86
C ALA A 74 24.74 -17.50 -6.66
N LEU A 75 23.99 -17.55 -5.55
CA LEU A 75 24.30 -18.41 -4.39
C LEU A 75 24.17 -19.91 -4.75
N LEU A 76 23.36 -20.26 -5.73
CA LEU A 76 23.22 -21.61 -6.26
C LEU A 76 24.20 -21.92 -7.40
N GLY A 77 25.13 -21.01 -7.71
CA GLY A 77 26.21 -21.20 -8.68
C GLY A 77 25.90 -20.76 -10.12
N CYS A 78 24.79 -20.02 -10.35
CA CYS A 78 24.51 -19.46 -11.67
C CYS A 78 25.45 -18.27 -11.96
N THR A 79 25.92 -18.17 -13.23
CA THR A 79 26.66 -17.01 -13.73
C THR A 79 25.71 -15.86 -14.06
N ASP A 80 26.24 -14.65 -14.20
CA ASP A 80 25.49 -13.46 -14.60
C ASP A 80 24.76 -13.64 -15.94
N ASP A 81 25.40 -14.26 -16.95
CA ASP A 81 24.77 -14.59 -18.24
C ASP A 81 23.56 -15.54 -18.09
N GLN A 82 23.70 -16.58 -17.25
CA GLN A 82 22.63 -17.54 -16.96
C GLN A 82 21.47 -16.85 -16.23
N ILE A 83 21.78 -15.94 -15.33
CA ILE A 83 20.77 -15.15 -14.60
C ILE A 83 20.02 -14.26 -15.59
N LEU A 84 20.73 -13.49 -16.41
CA LEU A 84 20.14 -12.53 -17.35
C LEU A 84 19.27 -13.23 -18.42
N THR A 85 19.80 -14.27 -19.08
CA THR A 85 19.08 -14.99 -20.14
C THR A 85 17.88 -15.79 -19.61
N ARG A 86 17.88 -16.14 -18.32
CA ARG A 86 16.71 -16.75 -17.67
C ARG A 86 15.59 -15.74 -17.46
N TYR A 87 15.90 -14.52 -17.00
CA TYR A 87 14.90 -13.50 -16.75
C TYR A 87 14.44 -12.78 -18.03
N TYR A 88 15.32 -12.69 -19.03
CA TYR A 88 15.01 -12.07 -20.33
C TYR A 88 15.06 -13.15 -21.43
N ALA A 89 13.93 -13.83 -21.61
CA ALA A 89 13.84 -14.95 -22.53
C ALA A 89 14.14 -14.56 -23.97
N GLY A 90 14.88 -15.39 -24.70
CA GLY A 90 15.20 -15.14 -26.12
C GLY A 90 16.18 -13.98 -26.35
N THR A 91 17.01 -13.69 -25.34
CA THR A 91 18.04 -12.65 -25.41
C THR A 91 19.44 -13.23 -25.25
N GLU A 92 20.43 -12.43 -25.59
CA GLU A 92 21.85 -12.72 -25.40
C GLU A 92 22.58 -11.51 -24.79
N VAL A 93 23.68 -11.79 -24.09
CA VAL A 93 24.60 -10.75 -23.60
C VAL A 93 25.67 -10.52 -24.64
N SER A 94 25.88 -9.26 -25.03
CA SER A 94 26.89 -8.86 -26.01
C SER A 94 27.58 -7.58 -25.60
N THR A 95 28.82 -7.38 -26.03
CA THR A 95 29.58 -6.14 -25.77
C THR A 95 29.33 -5.11 -26.85
N ARG A 96 29.05 -3.87 -26.44
CA ARG A 96 28.80 -2.73 -27.37
C ARG A 96 29.51 -1.47 -26.94
N THR A 97 29.72 -0.58 -27.90
CA THR A 97 30.14 0.78 -27.61
C THR A 97 29.07 1.52 -26.84
N MET A 98 29.46 2.14 -25.75
CA MET A 98 28.54 2.92 -24.90
C MET A 98 28.52 4.39 -25.31
N PRO A 99 27.43 5.10 -24.97
CA PRO A 99 27.35 6.55 -25.20
C PRO A 99 28.49 7.30 -24.46
N ASP A 100 29.01 8.33 -25.12
CA ASP A 100 30.07 9.16 -24.54
C ASP A 100 29.60 10.07 -23.41
N THR A 101 28.28 10.19 -23.21
CA THR A 101 27.71 11.04 -22.18
C THR A 101 26.45 10.41 -21.58
N VAL A 102 26.36 10.44 -20.24
CA VAL A 102 25.14 10.14 -19.47
C VAL A 102 24.68 11.42 -18.76
N ARG A 103 23.39 11.71 -18.82
CA ARG A 103 22.80 12.92 -18.23
C ARG A 103 21.76 12.56 -17.18
N LEU A 104 21.85 13.21 -16.00
CA LEU A 104 20.96 12.96 -14.87
C LEU A 104 20.28 14.26 -14.41
N ARG A 105 18.98 14.22 -14.24
CA ARG A 105 18.18 15.38 -13.81
C ARG A 105 18.18 15.51 -12.29
N MET A 106 18.99 16.41 -11.75
CA MET A 106 19.10 16.65 -10.31
C MET A 106 17.99 17.57 -9.80
N LEU A 107 17.53 18.52 -10.63
CA LEU A 107 16.45 19.45 -10.26
C LEU A 107 15.71 19.90 -11.53
N GLN A 108 14.40 20.14 -11.39
CA GLN A 108 13.57 20.80 -12.40
C GLN A 108 12.56 21.71 -11.71
N GLY A 109 12.58 23.01 -12.03
CA GLY A 109 11.63 23.98 -11.50
C GLY A 109 11.79 24.23 -10.00
N GLY A 110 13.04 24.24 -9.51
CA GLY A 110 13.38 24.59 -8.14
C GLY A 110 13.93 26.00 -8.00
N TYR A 111 14.10 26.45 -6.75
CA TYR A 111 14.65 27.78 -6.47
C TYR A 111 15.92 27.75 -5.62
N ARG A 112 16.32 26.54 -5.17
CA ARG A 112 17.44 26.41 -4.25
C ARG A 112 18.18 25.08 -4.43
N VAL A 113 19.52 25.20 -4.43
CA VAL A 113 20.43 24.03 -4.37
C VAL A 113 21.52 24.36 -3.35
N ASP A 114 21.71 23.48 -2.37
CA ASP A 114 22.84 23.58 -1.45
C ASP A 114 23.94 22.61 -1.93
N VAL A 115 25.18 23.08 -1.99
CA VAL A 115 26.36 22.36 -2.45
C VAL A 115 27.41 22.36 -1.36
N HIS A 116 27.79 21.17 -0.88
CA HIS A 116 28.86 20.98 0.08
C HIS A 116 30.09 20.35 -0.57
N ALA A 117 31.25 20.98 -0.42
CA ALA A 117 32.54 20.50 -0.90
C ALA A 117 33.09 19.45 0.09
N SER A 118 32.98 18.14 -0.25
CA SER A 118 33.14 17.05 0.75
C SER A 118 34.56 16.57 0.91
N ASP A 119 35.37 16.48 -0.15
CA ASP A 119 36.73 15.91 -0.12
C ASP A 119 37.78 16.71 -0.91
N GLY A 120 37.41 17.89 -1.41
CA GLY A 120 38.28 18.84 -2.10
C GLY A 120 37.57 20.14 -2.46
N PRO A 121 38.30 21.15 -2.92
CA PRO A 121 37.69 22.39 -3.39
C PRO A 121 36.92 22.17 -4.69
N LEU A 122 35.80 22.87 -4.87
CA LEU A 122 34.96 22.80 -6.06
C LEU A 122 35.14 24.01 -6.96
N THR A 123 35.12 23.80 -8.26
CA THR A 123 35.26 24.87 -9.26
C THR A 123 33.90 25.21 -9.87
N TRP A 124 33.55 26.49 -9.80
CA TRP A 124 32.38 27.03 -10.47
C TRP A 124 32.81 27.74 -11.76
N VAL A 125 32.15 27.46 -12.86
CA VAL A 125 32.50 27.98 -14.19
C VAL A 125 31.25 28.60 -14.83
N LEU A 126 31.36 29.88 -15.17
CA LEU A 126 30.42 30.55 -16.08
C LEU A 126 31.08 30.69 -17.46
N PRO A 127 30.54 30.06 -18.52
CA PRO A 127 31.12 30.19 -19.85
C PRO A 127 31.21 31.63 -20.30
N GLY A 128 32.38 32.04 -20.80
CA GLY A 128 32.62 33.40 -21.31
C GLY A 128 32.91 34.45 -20.22
N CYS A 129 32.94 34.07 -18.93
CA CYS A 129 33.44 34.98 -17.91
C CYS A 129 34.95 35.18 -18.06
N VAL A 130 35.40 36.42 -17.87
CA VAL A 130 36.82 36.80 -17.85
C VAL A 130 37.09 37.50 -16.54
N PRO A 131 38.19 37.21 -15.85
CA PRO A 131 38.56 38.00 -14.68
C PRO A 131 38.62 39.50 -15.04
N PRO A 132 38.10 40.42 -14.20
CA PRO A 132 38.22 41.85 -14.46
C PRO A 132 39.68 42.22 -14.68
N THR A 133 39.95 42.95 -15.77
CA THR A 133 41.26 43.49 -16.07
C THR A 133 41.19 45.03 -16.04
N PRO A 134 42.30 45.72 -15.91
CA PRO A 134 42.29 47.21 -15.99
C PRO A 134 41.71 47.72 -17.31
N GLU A 135 41.79 46.93 -18.42
CA GLU A 135 41.22 47.31 -19.70
C GLU A 135 39.74 46.96 -19.84
N ASN A 136 39.24 46.04 -18.96
CA ASN A 136 37.81 45.67 -18.95
C ASN A 136 37.31 45.50 -17.51
N PRO A 137 37.19 46.59 -16.74
CA PRO A 137 36.74 46.56 -15.34
C PRO A 137 35.26 46.19 -15.17
N SER A 138 34.48 46.25 -16.26
CA SER A 138 33.04 45.92 -16.30
C SER A 138 32.75 44.47 -16.68
N ALA A 139 33.79 43.65 -16.93
CA ALA A 139 33.58 42.22 -17.19
C ALA A 139 32.88 41.54 -16.01
N PRO A 140 31.85 40.72 -16.26
CA PRO A 140 31.20 40.00 -15.17
C PRO A 140 32.24 39.10 -14.49
N PRO A 141 32.41 39.20 -13.14
CA PRO A 141 33.41 38.42 -12.44
C PRO A 141 33.12 36.94 -12.55
N CYS A 142 34.17 36.12 -12.69
CA CYS A 142 34.04 34.68 -12.62
C CYS A 142 33.70 34.22 -11.19
N PRO A 143 32.89 33.16 -11.04
CA PRO A 143 32.64 32.62 -9.72
C PRO A 143 33.95 32.14 -9.06
N PRO A 144 34.19 32.39 -7.76
CA PRO A 144 35.36 31.89 -7.06
C PRO A 144 35.28 30.37 -6.85
N ALA A 145 36.43 29.74 -6.52
CA ALA A 145 36.46 28.35 -6.09
C ALA A 145 35.81 28.20 -4.70
N GLN A 146 34.99 27.18 -4.55
CA GLN A 146 34.38 26.83 -3.25
C GLN A 146 35.38 26.05 -2.40
N PRO A 147 35.74 26.50 -1.20
CA PRO A 147 36.71 25.81 -0.36
C PRO A 147 36.21 24.44 0.11
N LEU A 148 37.15 23.53 0.39
CA LEU A 148 36.87 22.28 1.07
C LEU A 148 36.09 22.53 2.38
N GLY A 149 35.07 21.73 2.65
CA GLY A 149 34.22 21.82 3.84
C GLY A 149 33.17 22.91 3.79
N ALA A 150 33.26 23.87 2.84
CA ALA A 150 32.27 24.93 2.70
C ALA A 150 30.93 24.38 2.15
N THR A 151 29.83 24.97 2.60
CA THR A 151 28.51 24.73 2.03
C THR A 151 27.98 26.02 1.42
N TRP A 152 27.86 26.02 0.12
CA TRP A 152 27.31 27.15 -0.62
C TRP A 152 25.90 26.86 -1.09
N GLN A 153 25.07 27.91 -1.10
CA GLN A 153 23.71 27.87 -1.61
C GLN A 153 23.63 28.58 -2.94
N LEU A 154 23.16 27.88 -3.97
CA LEU A 154 22.79 28.44 -5.25
C LEU A 154 21.29 28.75 -5.25
N THR A 155 20.96 30.01 -5.50
CA THR A 155 19.58 30.49 -5.70
C THR A 155 19.52 31.36 -6.96
N LEU A 156 18.31 31.77 -7.33
CA LEU A 156 18.11 32.88 -8.29
C LEU A 156 17.90 34.17 -7.52
N ASP A 157 18.23 35.29 -8.14
CA ASP A 157 17.88 36.63 -7.65
C ASP A 157 16.34 36.83 -7.66
N GLU A 158 15.86 37.93 -7.06
CA GLU A 158 14.43 38.22 -6.97
C GLU A 158 13.75 38.36 -8.34
N SER A 159 14.49 38.76 -9.38
CA SER A 159 14.01 38.83 -10.75
C SER A 159 14.04 37.49 -11.48
N SER A 160 14.63 36.45 -10.87
CA SER A 160 14.88 35.14 -11.46
C SER A 160 15.72 35.15 -12.75
N THR A 161 16.61 36.15 -12.86
CA THR A 161 17.44 36.38 -14.07
C THR A 161 18.91 36.10 -13.84
N GLN A 162 19.38 36.04 -12.59
CA GLN A 162 20.78 35.82 -12.24
C GLN A 162 20.94 34.71 -11.20
N TYR A 163 22.08 34.02 -11.23
CA TYR A 163 22.49 33.11 -10.18
C TYR A 163 23.08 33.86 -9.00
N VAL A 164 22.77 33.40 -7.80
CA VAL A 164 23.34 33.93 -6.55
C VAL A 164 23.95 32.78 -5.76
N LEU A 165 25.26 32.83 -5.55
CA LEU A 165 25.98 31.93 -4.65
C LEU A 165 26.16 32.59 -3.29
N SER A 166 25.77 31.92 -2.23
CA SER A 166 25.88 32.42 -0.85
C SER A 166 26.57 31.37 0.04
N ASP A 167 27.48 31.79 0.89
CA ASP A 167 28.08 30.93 1.89
C ASP A 167 27.12 30.75 3.08
N LEU A 168 26.84 29.50 3.43
CA LEU A 168 26.01 29.15 4.58
C LEU A 168 26.82 28.97 5.88
N GLY A 169 28.16 28.98 5.80
CA GLY A 169 29.05 28.87 6.95
C GLY A 169 29.15 30.16 7.79
N VAL A 170 28.59 31.27 7.30
CA VAL A 170 28.61 32.59 7.99
C VAL A 170 27.21 33.06 8.34
N ILE A 171 27.07 33.80 9.45
CA ILE A 171 25.79 34.32 9.92
C ILE A 171 25.92 35.85 10.10
N PRO A 172 25.11 36.67 9.39
CA PRO A 172 24.18 36.28 8.32
C PRO A 172 24.93 35.71 7.11
N LYS A 173 24.26 34.84 6.32
CA LYS A 173 24.87 34.24 5.11
C LYS A 173 25.37 35.34 4.16
N ALA A 174 26.57 35.20 3.65
CA ALA A 174 27.18 36.17 2.77
C ALA A 174 27.01 35.75 1.30
N VAL A 175 26.64 36.67 0.43
CA VAL A 175 26.72 36.46 -1.02
C VAL A 175 28.19 36.47 -1.43
N VAL A 176 28.65 35.36 -1.96
CA VAL A 176 30.03 35.19 -2.44
C VAL A 176 30.18 35.53 -3.92
N TRP A 177 29.09 35.40 -4.67
CA TRP A 177 29.03 35.75 -6.08
C TRP A 177 27.59 35.88 -6.58
N ALA A 178 27.35 36.79 -7.52
CA ALA A 178 26.12 36.90 -8.28
C ALA A 178 26.43 37.25 -9.72
N GLY A 179 25.72 36.62 -10.67
CA GLY A 179 25.93 36.88 -12.09
C GLY A 179 25.30 35.82 -12.98
N GLY A 180 25.64 35.89 -14.27
CA GLY A 180 25.02 35.04 -15.27
C GLY A 180 23.71 35.59 -15.78
N SER A 181 23.08 34.92 -16.74
CA SER A 181 21.80 35.31 -17.32
C SER A 181 21.07 34.06 -17.84
N PRO A 182 19.75 34.15 -18.11
CA PRO A 182 19.07 33.10 -18.87
C PRO A 182 19.79 32.80 -20.19
N GLY A 183 20.02 31.50 -20.46
CA GLY A 183 20.76 31.05 -21.61
C GLY A 183 22.27 30.82 -21.41
N LEU A 184 22.88 31.35 -20.34
CA LEU A 184 24.26 31.05 -19.94
C LEU A 184 24.27 30.09 -18.74
N PRO A 185 24.50 28.78 -18.93
CA PRO A 185 24.49 27.80 -17.86
C PRO A 185 25.72 27.97 -16.94
N LEU A 186 25.47 28.03 -15.64
CA LEU A 186 26.52 27.91 -14.62
C LEU A 186 26.90 26.42 -14.49
N ARG A 187 28.20 26.12 -14.34
CA ARG A 187 28.69 24.75 -14.17
C ARG A 187 29.43 24.60 -12.85
N LEU A 188 29.16 23.51 -12.15
CA LEU A 188 29.96 23.02 -11.04
C LEU A 188 30.80 21.85 -11.54
N VAL A 189 32.11 21.98 -11.49
CA VAL A 189 33.05 20.95 -11.96
C VAL A 189 33.47 20.10 -10.75
N GLN A 190 33.25 18.81 -10.82
CA GLN A 190 33.62 17.84 -9.79
C GLN A 190 34.95 17.14 -10.10
N SER A 191 35.10 16.54 -11.30
CA SER A 191 36.35 15.92 -11.80
C SER A 191 37.13 15.10 -10.77
N GLY A 192 36.46 14.19 -10.07
CA GLY A 192 37.05 13.37 -9.00
C GLY A 192 36.82 13.90 -7.59
N VAL A 193 36.46 15.16 -7.42
CA VAL A 193 36.10 15.75 -6.12
C VAL A 193 34.62 15.54 -5.83
N THR A 194 34.29 15.11 -4.61
CA THR A 194 32.92 14.83 -4.20
C THR A 194 32.18 16.10 -3.76
N ALA A 195 31.10 16.42 -4.45
CA ALA A 195 30.14 17.44 -4.06
C ALA A 195 28.87 16.79 -3.54
N ARG A 196 28.44 17.11 -2.33
CA ARG A 196 27.08 16.75 -1.88
C ARG A 196 26.11 17.82 -2.34
N LEU A 197 25.18 17.40 -3.20
CA LEU A 197 24.17 18.26 -3.80
C LEU A 197 22.82 17.98 -3.15
N THR A 198 22.26 18.97 -2.43
CA THR A 198 20.91 18.90 -1.87
C THR A 198 20.02 19.88 -2.63
N THR A 199 18.99 19.37 -3.32
CA THR A 199 18.05 20.19 -4.07
C THR A 199 16.72 20.29 -3.35
N TRP A 200 16.03 21.43 -3.49
CA TRP A 200 14.86 21.78 -2.73
C TRP A 200 13.67 22.12 -3.65
N ARG A 201 12.48 21.70 -3.22
CA ARG A 201 11.19 22.21 -3.72
C ARG A 201 10.43 22.84 -2.56
N GLY A 202 10.29 24.16 -2.58
CA GLY A 202 9.81 24.90 -1.42
C GLY A 202 10.70 24.65 -0.19
N SER A 203 10.13 24.26 0.93
CA SER A 203 10.83 23.94 2.19
C SER A 203 11.28 22.48 2.31
N SER A 204 10.97 21.62 1.33
CA SER A 204 11.27 20.20 1.39
C SER A 204 12.47 19.82 0.53
N ILE A 205 13.32 18.92 1.04
CA ILE A 205 14.41 18.31 0.25
C ILE A 205 13.77 17.46 -0.85
N TYR A 206 14.16 17.72 -2.10
CA TYR A 206 13.74 16.95 -3.26
C TYR A 206 14.71 15.80 -3.55
N LEU A 207 16.04 16.09 -3.60
CA LEU A 207 17.11 15.11 -3.78
C LEU A 207 18.29 15.47 -2.87
N ASP A 208 19.02 14.44 -2.44
CA ASP A 208 20.32 14.55 -1.77
C ASP A 208 21.27 13.52 -2.39
N ARG A 209 22.28 13.99 -3.13
CA ARG A 209 23.17 13.16 -3.94
C ARG A 209 24.63 13.57 -3.76
N TRP A 210 25.54 12.59 -3.86
CA TRP A 210 26.97 12.76 -3.73
C TRP A 210 27.58 12.58 -5.12
N LEU A 211 27.91 13.70 -5.80
CA LEU A 211 28.38 13.75 -7.16
C LEU A 211 29.91 13.83 -7.18
N ARG A 212 30.58 13.06 -8.02
CA ARG A 212 32.05 13.02 -8.12
C ARG A 212 32.54 13.23 -9.55
N TRP A 213 31.75 12.80 -10.53
CA TRP A 213 32.21 12.71 -11.90
C TRP A 213 31.78 13.92 -12.71
N ASP A 214 32.74 14.48 -13.42
CA ASP A 214 32.62 15.51 -14.45
C ASP A 214 31.97 16.83 -13.95
N TRP A 215 30.74 17.17 -14.34
CA TRP A 215 30.16 18.46 -13.98
C TRP A 215 28.63 18.49 -13.92
N THR A 216 28.11 19.39 -13.09
CA THR A 216 26.68 19.69 -13.01
C THR A 216 26.39 21.02 -13.67
N ARG A 217 25.49 21.00 -14.65
CA ARG A 217 25.00 22.19 -15.33
C ARG A 217 23.79 22.73 -14.61
N PHE A 218 23.81 23.99 -14.25
CA PHE A 218 22.65 24.75 -13.80
C PHE A 218 22.16 25.66 -14.91
N ALA A 219 20.84 25.76 -15.10
CA ALA A 219 20.21 26.63 -16.07
C ALA A 219 18.99 27.32 -15.44
N ILE A 220 18.75 28.54 -15.89
CA ILE A 220 17.53 29.30 -15.54
C ILE A 220 16.48 28.98 -16.60
N SER A 221 15.32 28.52 -16.19
CA SER A 221 14.16 28.27 -17.04
C SER A 221 12.94 29.04 -16.55
N SER A 222 11.86 29.05 -17.34
CA SER A 222 10.60 29.69 -16.97
C SER A 222 9.97 29.11 -15.69
N GLY A 223 10.36 27.90 -15.31
CA GLY A 223 9.91 27.21 -14.07
C GLY A 223 10.87 27.37 -12.89
N GLY A 224 11.95 28.13 -13.02
CA GLY A 224 12.99 28.30 -12.01
C GLY A 224 14.31 27.64 -12.38
N LEU A 225 15.08 27.22 -11.37
CA LEU A 225 16.40 26.61 -11.54
C LEU A 225 16.27 25.15 -11.99
N GLU A 226 17.03 24.78 -13.01
CA GLU A 226 17.26 23.39 -13.43
C GLU A 226 18.70 22.97 -13.13
N ALA A 227 18.89 21.71 -12.73
CA ALA A 227 20.20 21.10 -12.52
C ALA A 227 20.29 19.76 -13.23
N VAL A 228 21.29 19.60 -14.10
CA VAL A 228 21.57 18.36 -14.84
C VAL A 228 23.04 18.00 -14.65
N GLN A 229 23.29 16.85 -14.01
CA GLN A 229 24.63 16.27 -14.00
C GLN A 229 24.97 15.70 -15.39
N GLN A 230 26.17 15.96 -15.87
CA GLN A 230 26.74 15.35 -17.06
C GLN A 230 27.95 14.51 -16.66
N ILE A 231 27.91 13.25 -17.04
CA ILE A 231 29.00 12.29 -16.88
C ILE A 231 29.51 11.99 -18.28
N VAL A 232 30.79 12.21 -18.54
CA VAL A 232 31.42 12.03 -19.85
C VAL A 232 32.51 10.96 -19.81
N ALA A 233 32.80 10.34 -20.91
CA ALA A 233 33.90 9.39 -21.01
C ALA A 233 35.25 10.10 -20.81
N SER A 234 36.18 9.41 -20.15
CA SER A 234 37.57 9.87 -19.91
C SER A 234 38.50 8.68 -19.73
N ASP A 235 39.77 8.93 -19.46
CA ASP A 235 40.81 7.95 -19.13
C ASP A 235 40.46 7.11 -17.86
N VAL A 236 39.64 7.64 -16.98
CA VAL A 236 39.18 6.92 -15.76
C VAL A 236 38.15 5.83 -16.10
N GLY A 237 37.34 6.01 -17.13
CA GLY A 237 36.32 5.05 -17.55
C GLY A 237 35.28 5.64 -18.51
N SER A 238 34.45 4.78 -19.08
CA SER A 238 33.33 5.20 -19.92
C SER A 238 32.31 6.03 -19.11
N ALA A 239 31.56 6.88 -19.80
CA ALA A 239 30.49 7.63 -19.14
C ALA A 239 29.46 6.71 -18.47
N MET A 240 29.19 5.57 -19.10
CA MET A 240 28.24 4.58 -18.61
C MET A 240 28.77 3.87 -17.35
N ASP A 241 30.04 3.48 -17.30
CA ASP A 241 30.61 2.81 -16.13
C ASP A 241 30.68 3.77 -14.94
N LYS A 242 31.10 5.02 -15.14
CA LYS A 242 31.05 6.07 -14.10
C LYS A 242 29.64 6.29 -13.55
N TYR A 243 28.64 6.27 -14.42
CA TYR A 243 27.24 6.33 -14.01
C TYR A 243 26.85 5.12 -13.16
N LEU A 244 27.20 3.92 -13.62
CA LEU A 244 26.85 2.68 -12.92
C LEU A 244 27.55 2.55 -11.57
N TRP A 245 28.77 3.09 -11.38
CA TRP A 245 29.42 3.09 -10.07
C TRP A 245 28.58 3.77 -9.00
N GLY A 246 27.77 4.77 -9.38
CA GLY A 246 26.86 5.47 -8.48
C GLY A 246 25.45 4.88 -8.35
N ILE A 247 25.13 3.78 -9.05
CA ILE A 247 23.83 3.10 -8.97
C ILE A 247 23.69 2.28 -7.70
N ALA A 248 22.67 2.57 -6.89
CA ALA A 248 22.40 1.97 -5.57
C ALA A 248 21.10 1.15 -5.56
N GLU A 249 20.96 0.24 -6.52
CA GLU A 249 19.77 -0.61 -6.67
C GLU A 249 19.84 -1.88 -5.82
N VAL A 250 21.05 -2.39 -5.57
CA VAL A 250 21.28 -3.59 -4.76
C VAL A 250 22.35 -3.33 -3.71
N PRO A 251 22.32 -4.02 -2.54
CA PRO A 251 23.45 -4.03 -1.62
C PRO A 251 24.69 -4.61 -2.31
N ALA A 252 25.83 -3.95 -2.18
CA ALA A 252 27.07 -4.44 -2.76
C ALA A 252 27.65 -5.69 -2.04
N SER A 253 27.01 -6.12 -0.95
CA SER A 253 27.25 -7.42 -0.29
C SER A 253 26.70 -8.64 -1.05
N PHE A 254 25.92 -8.45 -2.11
CA PHE A 254 25.43 -9.56 -2.94
C PHE A 254 26.59 -10.36 -3.58
N PRO A 255 26.39 -11.64 -3.95
CA PRO A 255 27.36 -12.41 -4.72
C PRO A 255 27.78 -11.71 -6.01
N VAL A 256 29.05 -11.91 -6.41
CA VAL A 256 29.64 -11.22 -7.57
C VAL A 256 28.82 -11.41 -8.85
N GLU A 257 28.34 -12.61 -9.10
CA GLU A 257 27.53 -12.89 -10.31
C GLU A 257 26.18 -12.14 -10.31
N ALA A 258 25.59 -11.95 -9.13
CA ALA A 258 24.38 -11.13 -9.00
C ALA A 258 24.69 -9.63 -9.21
N LEU A 259 25.84 -9.15 -8.74
CA LEU A 259 26.28 -7.77 -8.97
C LEU A 259 26.57 -7.52 -10.45
N LYS A 260 27.23 -8.46 -11.14
CA LYS A 260 27.47 -8.40 -12.58
C LYS A 260 26.15 -8.38 -13.37
N ALA A 261 25.21 -9.31 -13.07
CA ALA A 261 23.90 -9.34 -13.71
C ALA A 261 23.14 -8.01 -13.52
N GLN A 262 23.20 -7.44 -12.30
CA GLN A 262 22.61 -6.13 -12.04
C GLN A 262 23.27 -5.01 -12.83
N ALA A 263 24.62 -5.01 -12.95
CA ALA A 263 25.36 -4.01 -13.70
C ALA A 263 25.01 -4.06 -15.20
N VAL A 264 24.95 -5.26 -15.80
CA VAL A 264 24.57 -5.45 -17.20
C VAL A 264 23.11 -5.05 -17.45
N ALA A 265 22.17 -5.43 -16.59
CA ALA A 265 20.76 -5.02 -16.70
C ALA A 265 20.61 -3.49 -16.57
N ALA A 266 21.28 -2.87 -15.61
CA ALA A 266 21.25 -1.42 -15.40
C ALA A 266 21.89 -0.67 -16.58
N ARG A 267 22.99 -1.17 -17.12
CA ARG A 267 23.65 -0.62 -18.31
C ARG A 267 22.73 -0.70 -19.53
N THR A 268 22.09 -1.84 -19.75
CA THR A 268 21.14 -2.04 -20.85
C THR A 268 20.00 -1.05 -20.78
N TYR A 269 19.39 -0.91 -19.60
CA TYR A 269 18.31 0.04 -19.35
C TYR A 269 18.72 1.48 -19.66
N ALA A 270 19.89 1.90 -19.17
CA ALA A 270 20.39 3.26 -19.37
C ALA A 270 20.84 3.51 -20.82
N ALA A 271 21.53 2.56 -21.46
CA ALA A 271 21.98 2.66 -22.84
C ALA A 271 20.82 2.81 -23.83
N LYS A 272 19.74 2.07 -23.62
CA LYS A 272 18.51 2.20 -24.42
C LYS A 272 17.86 3.59 -24.32
N ARG A 273 18.20 4.34 -23.27
CA ARG A 273 17.63 5.67 -22.95
C ARG A 273 18.66 6.79 -22.99
N ALA A 274 19.77 6.57 -23.66
CA ALA A 274 20.89 7.52 -23.67
C ALA A 274 20.58 8.85 -24.40
N ASP A 275 19.55 8.88 -25.23
CA ASP A 275 19.06 10.07 -25.94
C ASP A 275 18.36 11.09 -25.00
N ARG A 276 17.95 10.68 -23.83
CA ARG A 276 17.25 11.54 -22.85
C ARG A 276 18.02 11.78 -21.55
N VAL A 277 17.51 12.68 -20.73
CA VAL A 277 18.00 12.92 -19.37
C VAL A 277 17.33 11.94 -18.40
N LEU A 278 18.11 11.10 -17.74
CA LEU A 278 17.63 10.09 -16.79
C LEU A 278 17.29 10.73 -15.43
N MET A 279 16.36 10.13 -14.72
CA MET A 279 16.00 10.50 -13.34
C MET A 279 16.88 9.70 -12.35
N PRO A 280 17.53 10.36 -11.38
CA PRO A 280 18.36 9.69 -10.35
C PRO A 280 17.51 9.09 -9.22
N THR A 281 16.34 8.57 -9.53
CA THR A 281 15.34 8.02 -8.61
C THR A 281 14.75 6.74 -9.19
N PRO A 282 13.97 5.94 -8.45
CA PRO A 282 13.29 4.76 -8.98
C PRO A 282 12.33 4.99 -10.17
N ALA A 283 12.14 6.25 -10.60
CA ALA A 283 11.46 6.55 -11.87
C ALA A 283 12.26 6.08 -13.10
N ASP A 284 13.60 6.07 -13.01
CA ASP A 284 14.52 5.39 -13.90
C ASP A 284 15.40 4.44 -13.08
N GLN A 285 16.45 4.94 -12.42
CA GLN A 285 17.36 4.14 -11.61
C GLN A 285 17.82 4.92 -10.38
N ASN A 286 17.92 4.27 -9.22
CA ASN A 286 18.34 4.91 -7.99
C ASN A 286 19.85 5.23 -8.00
N TYR A 287 20.20 6.43 -8.42
CA TYR A 287 21.58 6.91 -8.45
C TYR A 287 21.90 7.71 -7.19
N THR A 288 22.89 7.29 -6.40
CA THR A 288 23.36 7.98 -5.21
C THR A 288 24.76 8.57 -5.37
N GLY A 289 25.43 8.28 -6.49
CA GLY A 289 26.77 8.77 -6.84
C GLY A 289 27.85 8.21 -5.90
N ALA A 290 28.82 9.03 -5.54
CA ALA A 290 29.99 8.63 -4.73
C ALA A 290 29.63 7.93 -3.42
N LYS A 291 28.43 8.12 -2.88
CA LYS A 291 27.95 7.39 -1.70
C LYS A 291 27.89 5.87 -1.95
N LYS A 292 27.55 5.45 -3.18
CA LYS A 292 27.59 4.02 -3.56
C LYS A 292 29.02 3.52 -3.68
N GLU A 293 29.90 4.33 -4.25
CA GLU A 293 31.32 3.97 -4.45
C GLU A 293 32.06 3.80 -3.13
N THR A 294 31.60 4.46 -2.06
CA THR A 294 32.19 4.40 -0.71
C THR A 294 31.35 3.56 0.27
N GLU A 295 30.45 2.71 -0.22
CA GLU A 295 29.59 1.87 0.62
C GLU A 295 30.43 0.88 1.46
N GLY A 296 30.06 0.74 2.75
CA GLY A 296 30.69 -0.17 3.71
C GLY A 296 31.88 0.45 4.45
N THR A 297 32.46 -0.34 5.35
CA THR A 297 33.67 0.09 6.09
C THR A 297 34.80 0.28 5.10
N ASP A 298 35.44 1.45 5.14
CA ASP A 298 36.53 1.85 4.26
C ASP A 298 36.26 1.68 2.76
N GLY A 299 34.98 1.73 2.35
CA GLY A 299 34.58 1.60 0.96
C GLY A 299 34.65 0.18 0.37
N ALA A 300 34.83 -0.85 1.19
CA ALA A 300 35.04 -2.22 0.72
C ALA A 300 33.87 -2.75 -0.14
N TRP A 301 32.63 -2.46 0.23
CA TRP A 301 31.46 -2.85 -0.55
C TRP A 301 31.33 -2.03 -1.84
N GLY A 302 31.63 -0.73 -1.78
CA GLY A 302 31.65 0.13 -2.96
C GLY A 302 32.68 -0.33 -3.99
N ALA A 303 33.89 -0.67 -3.55
CA ALA A 303 34.93 -1.23 -4.42
C ALA A 303 34.50 -2.54 -5.10
N ARG A 304 33.77 -3.40 -4.37
CA ARG A 304 33.23 -4.66 -4.91
C ARG A 304 32.18 -4.42 -6.00
N TRP A 305 31.26 -3.45 -5.78
CA TRP A 305 30.30 -3.05 -6.80
C TRP A 305 30.98 -2.50 -8.03
N LYS A 306 31.93 -1.58 -7.85
CA LYS A 306 32.73 -1.01 -8.94
C LYS A 306 33.45 -2.10 -9.73
N SER A 307 34.08 -3.07 -9.06
CA SER A 307 34.75 -4.20 -9.74
C SER A 307 33.78 -5.04 -10.58
N ALA A 308 32.53 -5.25 -10.14
CA ALA A 308 31.52 -5.96 -10.92
C ALA A 308 31.08 -5.17 -12.17
N VAL A 309 30.93 -3.84 -12.06
CA VAL A 309 30.66 -2.95 -13.19
C VAL A 309 31.79 -2.99 -14.21
N ASP A 310 33.05 -2.85 -13.75
CA ASP A 310 34.24 -2.83 -14.59
C ASP A 310 34.45 -4.18 -15.30
N ALA A 311 34.22 -5.30 -14.62
CA ALA A 311 34.32 -6.65 -15.19
C ALA A 311 33.28 -6.94 -16.28
N THR A 312 32.20 -6.18 -16.33
CA THR A 312 31.14 -6.29 -17.34
C THR A 312 31.06 -5.05 -18.24
N SER A 313 32.14 -4.25 -18.31
CA SER A 313 32.13 -3.00 -19.10
C SER A 313 31.73 -3.26 -20.55
N GLY A 314 30.82 -2.43 -21.07
CA GLY A 314 30.27 -2.54 -22.41
C GLY A 314 29.23 -3.67 -22.61
N GLN A 315 29.08 -4.60 -21.68
CA GLN A 315 28.11 -5.70 -21.82
C GLN A 315 26.67 -5.22 -21.63
N VAL A 316 25.79 -5.66 -22.52
CA VAL A 316 24.37 -5.32 -22.56
C VAL A 316 23.54 -6.53 -23.00
N VAL A 317 22.24 -6.52 -22.70
CA VAL A 317 21.28 -7.54 -23.16
C VAL A 317 20.56 -7.07 -24.41
N GLY A 318 20.60 -7.87 -25.46
CA GLY A 318 19.92 -7.64 -26.73
C GLY A 318 19.10 -8.86 -27.17
N LEU A 319 18.24 -8.69 -28.17
CA LEU A 319 17.49 -9.80 -28.74
C LEU A 319 18.46 -10.77 -29.45
N ALA A 320 18.32 -12.08 -29.18
CA ALA A 320 19.11 -13.11 -29.82
C ALA A 320 18.72 -13.28 -31.31
N GLY A 321 19.72 -13.65 -32.17
CA GLY A 321 19.46 -14.05 -33.55
C GLY A 321 19.51 -12.92 -34.60
N GLY A 322 19.98 -11.73 -34.24
CA GLY A 322 20.33 -10.69 -35.23
C GLY A 322 21.72 -10.96 -35.83
N ASN A 323 21.83 -11.11 -37.17
CA ASN A 323 23.11 -11.17 -37.88
C ASN A 323 23.92 -9.87 -37.82
N ASP A 324 23.46 -8.92 -37.04
CA ASP A 324 24.03 -7.60 -36.85
C ASP A 324 24.31 -7.38 -35.37
N THR A 325 25.50 -6.86 -35.06
CA THR A 325 25.87 -6.34 -33.72
C THR A 325 24.95 -5.21 -33.25
N SER A 326 23.96 -4.83 -34.04
CA SER A 326 22.90 -3.86 -33.78
C SER A 326 21.60 -4.46 -33.22
N GLY A 327 21.55 -5.74 -32.82
CA GLY A 327 20.35 -6.35 -32.19
C GLY A 327 19.73 -5.40 -31.17
N ALA A 328 18.43 -5.08 -31.29
CA ALA A 328 17.81 -4.03 -30.49
C ALA A 328 17.99 -4.29 -28.99
N LEU A 329 18.47 -3.29 -28.25
CA LEU A 329 18.54 -3.36 -26.79
C LEU A 329 17.16 -3.58 -26.23
N ILE A 330 17.05 -4.46 -25.26
CA ILE A 330 15.79 -4.72 -24.56
C ILE A 330 15.49 -3.63 -23.51
N ASP A 331 14.26 -3.56 -23.06
CA ASP A 331 13.90 -2.86 -21.82
C ASP A 331 14.22 -3.78 -20.64
N ALA A 332 15.46 -3.74 -20.16
CA ALA A 332 15.95 -4.58 -19.09
C ALA A 332 15.41 -4.10 -17.71
N PHE A 333 14.10 -4.24 -17.52
CA PHE A 333 13.46 -3.91 -16.25
C PHE A 333 13.87 -4.87 -15.13
N TYR A 334 13.96 -4.35 -13.92
CA TYR A 334 14.22 -5.15 -12.72
C TYR A 334 13.51 -4.55 -11.51
N SER A 335 13.29 -5.34 -10.49
CA SER A 335 12.75 -4.89 -9.20
C SER A 335 13.32 -5.69 -8.03
N SER A 336 13.18 -5.15 -6.83
CA SER A 336 13.78 -5.69 -5.62
C SER A 336 13.42 -7.17 -5.41
N SER A 337 12.13 -7.51 -5.40
CA SER A 337 11.66 -8.88 -5.19
C SER A 337 10.41 -9.13 -6.03
N MET A 338 10.36 -10.29 -6.64
CA MET A 338 9.20 -10.72 -7.43
C MET A 338 8.25 -11.63 -6.62
N GLY A 339 8.64 -12.00 -5.38
CA GLY A 339 7.85 -12.91 -4.55
C GLY A 339 7.83 -14.33 -5.08
N GLY A 340 8.89 -14.76 -5.74
CA GLY A 340 9.07 -16.10 -6.29
C GLY A 340 8.57 -16.31 -7.72
N HIS A 341 8.05 -15.28 -8.38
CA HIS A 341 7.63 -15.37 -9.78
C HIS A 341 7.54 -14.01 -10.44
N THR A 342 8.17 -13.82 -11.62
CA THR A 342 8.00 -12.63 -12.45
C THR A 342 6.70 -12.71 -13.24
N GLU A 343 6.28 -11.60 -13.86
CA GLU A 343 5.06 -11.55 -14.66
C GLU A 343 5.36 -11.25 -16.13
N ASP A 344 4.46 -11.60 -17.01
CA ASP A 344 4.47 -11.20 -18.41
C ASP A 344 3.98 -9.76 -18.55
N GLU A 345 4.64 -8.95 -19.41
CA GLU A 345 4.37 -7.52 -19.55
C GLU A 345 2.92 -7.20 -19.94
N ARG A 346 2.27 -8.07 -20.73
CA ARG A 346 0.86 -7.89 -21.14
C ARG A 346 -0.11 -7.78 -19.96
N TYR A 347 0.27 -8.36 -18.81
CA TYR A 347 -0.57 -8.32 -17.59
C TYR A 347 -0.23 -7.19 -16.65
N VAL A 348 0.92 -6.52 -16.83
CA VAL A 348 1.36 -5.41 -15.98
C VAL A 348 1.10 -4.08 -16.65
N TRP A 349 1.53 -3.91 -17.91
CA TRP A 349 1.43 -2.63 -18.65
C TRP A 349 0.64 -2.74 -19.96
N GLY A 350 0.09 -3.91 -20.28
CA GLY A 350 -0.74 -4.11 -21.48
C GLY A 350 0.04 -4.15 -22.78
N GLN A 351 1.37 -4.24 -22.73
CA GLN A 351 2.26 -4.40 -23.87
C GLN A 351 2.72 -5.86 -24.00
N GLU A 352 3.28 -6.24 -25.11
CA GLU A 352 3.76 -7.61 -25.30
C GLU A 352 5.19 -7.60 -25.83
N ALA A 353 6.16 -7.68 -24.92
CA ALA A 353 7.55 -7.94 -25.25
C ALA A 353 7.87 -9.43 -25.20
N THR A 354 8.55 -9.94 -26.20
CA THR A 354 8.90 -11.36 -26.28
C THR A 354 9.87 -11.81 -25.20
N PHE A 355 10.64 -10.87 -24.65
CA PHE A 355 11.68 -11.09 -23.63
C PHE A 355 11.23 -10.86 -22.18
N LEU A 356 10.04 -10.24 -21.93
CA LEU A 356 9.48 -10.00 -20.60
C LEU A 356 8.36 -11.02 -20.32
N ARG A 357 8.73 -12.27 -20.18
CA ARG A 357 7.82 -13.38 -19.88
C ARG A 357 7.78 -13.69 -18.39
N ALA A 358 6.74 -14.37 -17.98
CA ALA A 358 6.62 -14.90 -16.64
C ALA A 358 7.70 -15.96 -16.38
N VAL A 359 8.47 -15.81 -15.31
CA VAL A 359 9.54 -16.71 -14.88
C VAL A 359 9.33 -17.12 -13.45
N ASP A 360 9.23 -18.43 -13.20
CA ASP A 360 9.28 -18.95 -11.83
C ASP A 360 10.71 -18.89 -11.31
N ASP A 361 10.93 -18.04 -10.29
CA ASP A 361 12.19 -17.87 -9.56
C ASP A 361 12.07 -18.22 -8.07
N SER A 362 11.01 -18.95 -7.69
CA SER A 362 10.70 -19.29 -6.30
C SER A 362 11.86 -19.98 -5.57
N ARG A 363 12.57 -20.89 -6.24
CA ARG A 363 13.75 -21.54 -5.67
C ARG A 363 14.89 -20.56 -5.41
N TRP A 364 15.11 -19.62 -6.31
CA TRP A 364 16.14 -18.58 -6.16
C TRP A 364 15.76 -17.59 -5.08
N ASP A 365 14.50 -17.16 -5.05
CA ASP A 365 13.99 -16.27 -4.00
C ASP A 365 14.15 -16.90 -2.61
N LEU A 366 13.87 -18.22 -2.47
CA LEU A 366 14.06 -18.95 -1.21
C LEU A 366 15.54 -19.10 -0.81
N ALA A 367 16.46 -19.26 -1.77
CA ALA A 367 17.89 -19.34 -1.51
C ALA A 367 18.53 -17.98 -1.16
N SER A 368 17.83 -16.88 -1.45
CA SER A 368 18.32 -15.53 -1.23
C SER A 368 18.15 -15.06 0.22
N SER A 369 18.80 -13.94 0.57
CA SER A 369 18.56 -13.21 1.83
C SER A 369 17.34 -12.28 1.76
N ASN A 370 16.38 -12.54 0.85
CA ASN A 370 15.20 -11.72 0.71
C ASN A 370 14.42 -11.64 2.03
N PRO A 371 14.20 -10.46 2.60
CA PRO A 371 13.45 -10.31 3.84
C PRO A 371 12.03 -10.90 3.76
N ALA A 372 11.58 -11.52 4.85
CA ALA A 372 10.28 -12.20 4.90
C ALA A 372 9.12 -11.26 4.52
N GLU A 373 9.20 -9.98 4.92
CA GLU A 373 8.22 -8.94 4.60
C GLU A 373 8.18 -8.55 3.11
N LYS A 374 9.21 -8.86 2.34
CA LYS A 374 9.21 -8.70 0.88
C LYS A 374 8.67 -9.94 0.17
N ARG A 375 8.89 -11.12 0.75
CA ARG A 375 8.32 -12.37 0.22
C ARG A 375 6.82 -12.45 0.45
N SER A 376 6.36 -12.00 1.62
CA SER A 376 4.95 -12.03 2.00
C SER A 376 4.60 -10.84 2.88
N TRP A 377 3.63 -10.08 2.44
CA TRP A 377 3.18 -8.88 3.13
C TRP A 377 1.65 -8.83 3.23
N ALA A 378 1.15 -8.09 4.22
CA ALA A 378 -0.26 -7.78 4.37
C ALA A 378 -0.43 -6.30 4.72
N THR A 379 -1.36 -5.64 4.07
CA THR A 379 -1.68 -4.22 4.30
C THR A 379 -3.18 -4.05 4.44
N GLY A 380 -3.62 -3.52 5.57
CA GLY A 380 -4.99 -3.09 5.81
C GLY A 380 -5.22 -1.68 5.26
N VAL A 381 -6.26 -1.49 4.47
CA VAL A 381 -6.67 -0.19 3.92
C VAL A 381 -8.13 0.04 4.27
N SER A 382 -8.42 1.10 5.03
CA SER A 382 -9.81 1.42 5.35
C SER A 382 -10.60 1.75 4.07
N TRP A 383 -11.88 1.41 4.06
CA TRP A 383 -12.75 1.66 2.90
C TRP A 383 -12.81 3.13 2.50
N ALA A 384 -12.80 4.04 3.47
CA ALA A 384 -12.76 5.48 3.21
C ALA A 384 -11.43 5.91 2.54
N ARG A 385 -10.29 5.32 2.96
CA ARG A 385 -9.00 5.56 2.31
C ARG A 385 -8.98 4.96 0.90
N LEU A 386 -9.50 3.73 0.74
CA LEU A 386 -9.62 3.07 -0.55
C LEU A 386 -10.43 3.91 -1.53
N ALA A 387 -11.63 4.35 -1.13
CA ALA A 387 -12.50 5.19 -1.93
C ALA A 387 -11.78 6.46 -2.38
N ARG A 388 -11.29 7.25 -1.44
CA ARG A 388 -10.59 8.50 -1.73
C ARG A 388 -9.37 8.32 -2.65
N LYS A 389 -8.58 7.25 -2.42
CA LYS A 389 -7.36 6.98 -3.21
C LYS A 389 -7.66 6.50 -4.63
N LEU A 390 -8.77 5.83 -4.84
CA LEU A 390 -9.20 5.37 -6.16
C LEU A 390 -10.18 6.32 -6.87
N GLY A 391 -10.41 7.52 -6.31
CA GLY A 391 -11.25 8.55 -6.90
C GLY A 391 -12.74 8.26 -6.80
N PHE A 392 -13.19 7.67 -5.68
CA PHE A 392 -14.59 7.44 -5.35
C PHE A 392 -14.97 8.19 -4.07
N GLU A 393 -16.21 8.62 -3.98
CA GLU A 393 -16.81 9.09 -2.72
C GLU A 393 -17.02 7.90 -1.79
N HIS A 394 -17.47 6.79 -2.35
CA HIS A 394 -17.76 5.57 -1.64
C HIS A 394 -17.48 4.34 -2.52
N VAL A 395 -16.89 3.28 -1.94
CA VAL A 395 -16.69 1.98 -2.62
C VAL A 395 -17.56 0.92 -1.96
N SER A 396 -18.45 0.30 -2.73
CA SER A 396 -19.34 -0.76 -2.27
C SER A 396 -18.75 -2.16 -2.44
N SER A 397 -17.88 -2.37 -3.42
CA SER A 397 -17.16 -3.63 -3.60
C SER A 397 -15.89 -3.46 -4.40
N ILE A 398 -14.92 -4.35 -4.15
CA ILE A 398 -13.69 -4.48 -4.90
C ILE A 398 -13.43 -5.96 -5.18
N SER A 399 -12.99 -6.30 -6.39
CA SER A 399 -12.68 -7.67 -6.78
C SER A 399 -11.57 -7.71 -7.82
N VAL A 400 -10.90 -8.85 -7.97
CA VAL A 400 -9.84 -9.07 -8.95
C VAL A 400 -10.35 -9.98 -10.05
N PRO A 401 -10.87 -9.44 -11.17
CA PRO A 401 -11.38 -10.24 -12.28
C PRO A 401 -10.30 -10.76 -13.22
N ARG A 402 -9.11 -10.13 -13.25
CA ARG A 402 -8.02 -10.47 -14.17
C ARG A 402 -6.70 -10.62 -13.41
N ARG A 403 -6.03 -11.75 -13.65
CA ARG A 403 -4.69 -12.05 -13.17
C ARG A 403 -3.79 -12.46 -14.33
N GLY A 404 -2.50 -12.22 -14.17
CA GLY A 404 -1.48 -12.73 -15.06
C GLY A 404 -1.11 -14.19 -14.76
N GLU A 405 -0.10 -14.68 -15.46
CA GLU A 405 0.42 -16.05 -15.33
C GLU A 405 1.03 -16.31 -13.94
N ALA A 406 1.70 -15.32 -13.36
CA ALA A 406 2.21 -15.34 -11.99
C ALA A 406 1.15 -15.00 -10.93
N ALA A 407 -0.12 -15.08 -11.28
CA ALA A 407 -1.26 -14.68 -10.43
C ALA A 407 -1.24 -13.22 -9.96
N ARG A 408 -0.40 -12.35 -10.53
CA ARG A 408 -0.42 -10.90 -10.27
C ARG A 408 -1.71 -10.28 -10.76
N VAL A 409 -2.10 -9.19 -10.12
CA VAL A 409 -3.35 -8.48 -10.44
C VAL A 409 -3.14 -7.66 -11.70
N GLY A 410 -3.71 -8.13 -12.81
CA GLY A 410 -3.76 -7.39 -14.05
C GLY A 410 -4.84 -6.31 -14.07
N GLY A 411 -5.86 -6.43 -13.21
CA GLY A 411 -6.90 -5.42 -13.07
C GLY A 411 -7.85 -5.69 -11.91
N VAL A 412 -8.40 -4.62 -11.37
CA VAL A 412 -9.33 -4.60 -10.25
C VAL A 412 -10.65 -3.99 -10.70
N ARG A 413 -11.75 -4.64 -10.37
CA ARG A 413 -13.10 -4.10 -10.55
C ARG A 413 -13.54 -3.44 -9.26
N VAL A 414 -13.85 -2.16 -9.32
CA VAL A 414 -14.34 -1.36 -8.19
C VAL A 414 -15.77 -0.88 -8.50
N ARG A 415 -16.71 -1.13 -7.61
CA ARG A 415 -18.06 -0.60 -7.68
C ARG A 415 -18.26 0.39 -6.54
N GLY A 416 -18.75 1.57 -6.85
CA GLY A 416 -18.87 2.65 -5.86
C GLY A 416 -19.56 3.88 -6.42
N ILE A 417 -19.64 4.93 -5.61
CA ILE A 417 -20.20 6.22 -5.99
C ILE A 417 -19.05 7.14 -6.43
N ARG A 418 -19.20 7.73 -7.61
CA ARG A 418 -18.33 8.77 -8.17
C ARG A 418 -19.23 9.84 -8.78
N ASP A 419 -19.01 11.11 -8.40
CA ASP A 419 -19.82 12.25 -8.83
C ASP A 419 -21.34 12.03 -8.58
N GLY A 420 -21.65 11.49 -7.38
CA GLY A 420 -23.02 11.15 -6.98
C GLY A 420 -23.67 9.94 -7.69
N VAL A 421 -22.97 9.29 -8.63
CA VAL A 421 -23.52 8.18 -9.45
C VAL A 421 -22.88 6.85 -9.06
N LEU A 422 -23.68 5.79 -9.02
CA LEU A 422 -23.19 4.42 -8.83
C LEU A 422 -22.52 3.91 -10.11
N VAL A 423 -21.21 3.74 -10.09
CA VAL A 423 -20.43 3.28 -11.23
C VAL A 423 -19.67 1.99 -10.93
N THR A 424 -19.32 1.27 -11.99
CA THR A 424 -18.35 0.18 -11.93
C THR A 424 -17.17 0.54 -12.80
N ALA A 425 -15.98 0.69 -12.19
CA ALA A 425 -14.75 0.99 -12.89
C ALA A 425 -13.78 -0.20 -12.86
N TYR A 426 -12.97 -0.29 -13.91
CA TYR A 426 -11.80 -1.18 -13.97
C TYR A 426 -10.56 -0.32 -13.80
N ILE A 427 -9.68 -0.71 -12.90
CA ILE A 427 -8.43 -0.02 -12.59
C ILE A 427 -7.32 -1.05 -12.74
N GLU A 428 -6.25 -0.71 -13.46
CA GLU A 428 -5.10 -1.60 -13.62
C GLU A 428 -4.46 -1.91 -12.27
N GLY A 429 -3.95 -3.13 -12.11
CA GLY A 429 -3.37 -3.60 -10.86
C GLY A 429 -2.17 -2.74 -10.42
N TRP A 430 -1.42 -2.22 -11.38
CA TRP A 430 -0.33 -1.28 -11.14
C TRP A 430 -0.83 0.04 -10.54
N ASP A 431 -1.87 0.64 -11.11
CA ASP A 431 -2.45 1.90 -10.62
C ASP A 431 -3.04 1.74 -9.20
N VAL A 432 -3.64 0.58 -8.91
CA VAL A 432 -4.12 0.26 -7.55
C VAL A 432 -2.94 0.17 -6.57
N ARG A 433 -1.84 -0.48 -6.98
CA ARG A 433 -0.62 -0.55 -6.17
C ARG A 433 -0.09 0.83 -5.84
N GLU A 434 0.03 1.72 -6.82
CA GLU A 434 0.54 3.09 -6.63
C GLU A 434 -0.40 3.93 -5.77
N ALA A 435 -1.69 3.95 -6.07
CA ALA A 435 -2.68 4.72 -5.34
C ALA A 435 -2.73 4.36 -3.85
N LEU A 436 -2.59 3.08 -3.52
CA LEU A 436 -2.69 2.58 -2.15
C LEU A 436 -1.33 2.45 -1.44
N GLY A 437 -0.21 2.58 -2.17
CA GLY A 437 1.15 2.38 -1.65
C GLY A 437 1.45 0.93 -1.29
N LEU A 438 0.94 -0.03 -2.08
CA LEU A 438 1.23 -1.45 -1.91
C LEU A 438 2.64 -1.77 -2.43
N LEU A 439 3.27 -2.81 -1.91
CA LEU A 439 4.64 -3.16 -2.28
C LEU A 439 4.75 -3.69 -3.72
N SER A 440 3.75 -4.44 -4.18
CA SER A 440 3.70 -5.01 -5.54
C SER A 440 2.26 -5.18 -6.03
N PRO A 441 2.00 -5.38 -7.33
CA PRO A 441 0.70 -5.82 -7.84
C PRO A 441 0.44 -7.32 -7.61
N GLY A 442 1.38 -8.07 -7.03
CA GLY A 442 1.24 -9.47 -6.66
C GLY A 442 0.44 -9.65 -5.38
N PHE A 443 -0.87 -9.35 -5.39
CA PHE A 443 -1.71 -9.41 -4.20
C PHE A 443 -3.03 -10.16 -4.41
N THR A 444 -3.56 -10.66 -3.31
CA THR A 444 -4.95 -11.07 -3.15
C THR A 444 -5.66 -10.02 -2.31
N ILE A 445 -6.93 -9.85 -2.57
CA ILE A 445 -7.82 -9.08 -1.71
C ILE A 445 -8.58 -10.12 -0.90
N SER A 446 -8.38 -10.16 0.40
CA SER A 446 -9.34 -10.83 1.26
C SER A 446 -10.55 -9.93 1.27
N SER A 447 -11.62 -10.40 0.61
CA SER A 447 -12.85 -9.67 0.40
C SER A 447 -13.53 -9.39 1.74
N ALA A 448 -13.10 -8.33 2.40
CA ALA A 448 -14.02 -7.65 3.26
C ALA A 448 -15.01 -6.97 2.32
N ARG A 449 -16.11 -7.61 2.01
CA ARG A 449 -17.29 -6.91 1.49
C ARG A 449 -17.63 -5.86 2.54
N LEU A 450 -17.95 -4.64 2.13
CA LEU A 450 -18.63 -3.69 3.03
C LEU A 450 -19.86 -4.40 3.58
N GLY A 451 -19.95 -4.56 4.90
CA GLY A 451 -20.91 -5.48 5.51
C GLY A 451 -20.44 -6.93 5.52
N GLY A 452 -19.19 -7.24 5.10
CA GLY A 452 -18.56 -8.56 5.21
C GLY A 452 -18.36 -8.98 6.65
N ASP A 453 -18.69 -10.20 6.92
CA ASP A 453 -18.55 -11.19 8.01
C ASP A 453 -18.40 -10.73 9.47
N ARG A 454 -18.20 -9.44 9.78
CA ARG A 454 -18.03 -8.96 11.16
C ARG A 454 -18.85 -7.73 11.52
N ALA A 455 -19.57 -7.11 10.60
CA ALA A 455 -20.52 -6.06 10.97
C ALA A 455 -21.83 -6.71 11.40
N GLN A 456 -22.19 -6.59 12.66
CA GLN A 456 -23.46 -7.08 13.18
C GLN A 456 -24.59 -6.16 12.73
N PRO A 457 -25.64 -6.66 12.04
CA PRO A 457 -26.83 -5.86 11.80
C PRO A 457 -27.57 -5.64 13.11
N LEU A 458 -28.10 -4.45 13.26
CA LEU A 458 -28.92 -4.04 14.39
C LEU A 458 -30.33 -3.68 13.89
N ALA A 459 -31.29 -3.76 14.78
CA ALA A 459 -32.63 -3.22 14.67
C ALA A 459 -33.00 -2.58 15.99
N GLY A 460 -33.63 -1.44 15.96
CA GLY A 460 -34.13 -0.72 17.13
C GLY A 460 -34.84 0.55 16.71
N ASP A 461 -35.75 1.01 17.50
CA ASP A 461 -36.39 2.31 17.40
C ASP A 461 -35.40 3.39 17.88
N TRP A 462 -34.67 4.00 16.93
CA TRP A 462 -33.59 4.95 17.27
C TRP A 462 -34.07 6.40 17.43
N ASP A 463 -35.27 6.73 16.98
CA ASP A 463 -35.82 8.07 17.06
C ASP A 463 -37.14 8.18 17.84
N GLY A 464 -37.61 7.07 18.42
CA GLY A 464 -38.76 7.01 19.32
C GLY A 464 -40.10 7.14 18.60
N ASP A 465 -40.16 6.86 17.29
CA ASP A 465 -41.40 6.99 16.49
C ASP A 465 -42.23 5.70 16.48
N GLY A 466 -41.74 4.60 17.03
CA GLY A 466 -42.42 3.33 17.25
C GLY A 466 -42.12 2.28 16.19
N ASP A 467 -41.45 2.59 15.10
CA ASP A 467 -40.95 1.58 14.16
C ASP A 467 -39.41 1.40 14.30
N ASP A 468 -38.95 0.15 14.08
CA ASP A 468 -37.53 -0.15 14.18
C ASP A 468 -36.77 0.21 12.91
N GLU A 469 -35.61 0.88 13.06
CA GLU A 469 -34.69 1.15 11.98
C GLU A 469 -33.48 0.22 11.99
N PRO A 470 -32.88 0.01 10.81
CA PRO A 470 -31.63 -0.71 10.69
C PRO A 470 -30.44 0.04 11.28
N GLY A 471 -29.50 -0.73 11.79
CA GLY A 471 -28.22 -0.25 12.24
C GLY A 471 -27.09 -1.23 11.94
N TRP A 472 -25.86 -0.76 12.15
CA TRP A 472 -24.64 -1.56 12.05
C TRP A 472 -23.73 -1.33 13.23
N PHE A 473 -23.29 -2.44 13.81
CA PHE A 473 -22.18 -2.44 14.77
C PHE A 473 -20.97 -3.14 14.17
N ARG A 474 -19.81 -2.46 14.18
CA ARG A 474 -18.60 -3.02 13.63
C ARG A 474 -17.37 -2.65 14.48
N GLY A 475 -16.95 -3.58 15.33
CA GLY A 475 -15.71 -3.40 16.10
C GLY A 475 -15.66 -2.12 16.94
N GLY A 476 -16.78 -1.71 17.49
CA GLY A 476 -16.94 -0.49 18.28
C GLY A 476 -17.36 0.73 17.46
N SER A 477 -17.51 0.65 16.14
CA SER A 477 -18.15 1.68 15.32
C SER A 477 -19.62 1.35 15.13
N VAL A 478 -20.49 2.31 15.43
CA VAL A 478 -21.94 2.23 15.31
C VAL A 478 -22.39 3.17 14.19
N SER A 479 -23.35 2.73 13.39
CA SER A 479 -24.04 3.54 12.38
C SER A 479 -25.52 3.21 12.43
N LEU A 480 -26.37 4.17 12.71
CA LEU A 480 -27.82 4.02 12.83
C LEU A 480 -28.53 4.80 11.73
N ALA A 481 -29.57 4.22 11.15
CA ALA A 481 -30.53 4.96 10.36
C ALA A 481 -31.55 5.59 11.35
N MET A 482 -31.97 6.83 11.10
CA MET A 482 -32.93 7.51 11.97
C MET A 482 -34.28 7.72 11.26
N THR A 483 -34.50 7.02 10.18
CA THR A 483 -35.78 6.99 9.50
C THR A 483 -35.96 5.64 8.80
N SER A 484 -37.13 5.09 8.85
CA SER A 484 -37.51 3.85 8.17
C SER A 484 -37.41 3.92 6.65
N GLY A 485 -37.41 5.13 6.07
CA GLY A 485 -37.37 5.41 4.63
C GLY A 485 -36.06 5.15 3.90
N GLY A 486 -34.94 4.95 4.60
CA GLY A 486 -33.68 4.45 4.03
C GLY A 486 -32.82 5.46 3.28
N ALA A 487 -33.02 6.76 3.45
CA ALA A 487 -32.28 7.80 2.72
C ALA A 487 -30.99 8.28 3.43
N GLY A 488 -30.27 7.43 4.16
CA GLY A 488 -28.95 7.75 4.69
C GLY A 488 -28.79 7.54 6.20
N TRP A 489 -27.52 7.50 6.61
CA TRP A 489 -27.16 7.44 8.03
C TRP A 489 -27.21 8.83 8.64
N THR A 490 -27.89 8.95 9.76
CA THR A 490 -27.98 10.23 10.45
C THR A 490 -27.19 10.25 11.75
N LYS A 491 -26.87 9.07 12.34
CA LYS A 491 -26.12 9.00 13.58
C LYS A 491 -24.97 8.01 13.52
N ARG A 492 -23.75 8.47 13.88
CA ARG A 492 -22.53 7.64 13.92
C ARG A 492 -21.70 7.97 15.15
N PHE A 493 -21.29 6.95 15.89
CA PHE A 493 -20.47 7.11 17.07
C PHE A 493 -19.62 5.86 17.35
N ARG A 494 -18.84 5.88 18.42
CA ARG A 494 -18.05 4.73 18.86
C ARG A 494 -18.49 4.29 20.22
N TYR A 495 -18.85 2.98 20.34
CA TYR A 495 -19.15 2.33 21.59
C TYR A 495 -18.70 0.86 21.54
N GLY A 496 -18.03 0.37 22.58
CA GLY A 496 -17.44 -0.97 22.59
C GLY A 496 -16.10 -1.07 21.85
N LYS A 497 -15.66 -2.30 21.59
CA LYS A 497 -14.35 -2.64 21.02
C LYS A 497 -14.48 -3.79 20.03
N PRO A 498 -13.45 -4.07 19.20
CA PRO A 498 -13.42 -5.29 18.39
C PRO A 498 -13.60 -6.55 19.23
N GLY A 499 -14.49 -7.44 18.80
CA GLY A 499 -14.84 -8.68 19.50
C GLY A 499 -16.07 -8.59 20.39
N ASP A 500 -16.62 -7.40 20.64
CA ASP A 500 -17.90 -7.24 21.32
C ASP A 500 -19.07 -7.67 20.43
N VAL A 501 -20.14 -8.15 21.05
CA VAL A 501 -21.45 -8.37 20.44
C VAL A 501 -22.37 -7.24 20.89
N ALA A 502 -22.89 -6.47 19.94
CA ALA A 502 -23.85 -5.41 20.26
C ALA A 502 -25.20 -5.98 20.69
N VAL A 503 -25.84 -5.31 21.62
CA VAL A 503 -27.20 -5.58 22.09
C VAL A 503 -28.00 -4.27 22.09
N VAL A 504 -29.29 -4.36 21.84
CA VAL A 504 -30.19 -3.23 21.65
C VAL A 504 -31.39 -3.38 22.59
N GLY A 505 -31.88 -2.27 23.07
CA GLY A 505 -33.10 -2.19 23.88
C GLY A 505 -33.21 -0.85 24.61
N ASP A 506 -34.39 -0.43 24.91
CA ASP A 506 -34.70 0.76 25.71
C ASP A 506 -34.36 0.48 27.19
N TRP A 507 -33.16 0.98 27.64
CA TRP A 507 -32.64 0.69 28.98
C TRP A 507 -33.23 1.54 30.07
N ASP A 508 -33.80 2.71 29.75
CA ASP A 508 -34.35 3.67 30.73
C ASP A 508 -35.84 3.95 30.56
N THR A 509 -36.47 3.34 29.55
CA THR A 509 -37.91 3.42 29.26
C THR A 509 -38.37 4.81 28.80
N ASP A 510 -37.51 5.50 28.05
CA ASP A 510 -37.84 6.81 27.48
C ASP A 510 -38.48 6.71 26.08
N GLY A 511 -38.47 5.52 25.49
CA GLY A 511 -39.15 5.20 24.24
C GLY A 511 -38.21 5.05 23.04
N ASP A 512 -36.97 5.53 23.11
CA ASP A 512 -35.96 5.22 22.10
C ASP A 512 -35.06 4.02 22.52
N ASP A 513 -34.59 3.27 21.54
CA ASP A 513 -33.71 2.14 21.81
C ASP A 513 -32.25 2.60 21.97
N ASP A 514 -31.64 2.04 22.99
CA ASP A 514 -30.28 2.26 23.41
C ASP A 514 -29.31 1.17 22.94
N LEU A 515 -28.00 1.41 23.11
CA LEU A 515 -26.98 0.45 22.76
C LEU A 515 -26.26 -0.14 23.98
N GLY A 516 -25.98 -1.44 23.91
CA GLY A 516 -25.10 -2.14 24.83
C GLY A 516 -24.13 -3.03 24.10
N VAL A 517 -23.12 -3.54 24.81
CA VAL A 517 -22.21 -4.56 24.31
C VAL A 517 -22.02 -5.68 25.31
N PHE A 518 -21.87 -6.89 24.77
CA PHE A 518 -21.57 -8.10 25.53
C PHE A 518 -20.18 -8.63 25.14
N ARG A 519 -19.37 -8.93 26.15
CA ARG A 519 -18.06 -9.56 25.98
C ARG A 519 -17.78 -10.57 27.07
N ASP A 520 -17.64 -11.84 26.71
CA ASP A 520 -17.17 -12.92 27.59
C ASP A 520 -17.94 -13.03 28.90
N GLY A 521 -19.24 -12.72 28.88
CA GLY A 521 -20.12 -12.74 30.05
C GLY A 521 -20.28 -11.38 30.74
N THR A 522 -19.59 -10.35 30.30
CA THR A 522 -19.74 -8.96 30.76
C THR A 522 -20.68 -8.19 29.85
N TRP A 523 -21.70 -7.58 30.42
CA TRP A 523 -22.61 -6.65 29.77
C TRP A 523 -22.20 -5.23 30.12
N SER A 524 -22.16 -4.35 29.12
CA SER A 524 -21.92 -2.92 29.30
C SER A 524 -23.03 -2.20 28.55
N LEU A 525 -23.97 -1.62 29.25
CA LEU A 525 -25.13 -0.92 28.71
C LEU A 525 -24.89 0.60 28.77
N ARG A 526 -25.35 1.32 27.79
CA ARG A 526 -25.29 2.80 27.73
C ARG A 526 -26.66 3.34 27.41
N ILE A 527 -27.14 4.25 28.22
CA ILE A 527 -28.30 5.09 27.94
C ILE A 527 -27.86 6.16 26.94
N GLY A 528 -28.57 6.27 25.86
CA GLY A 528 -28.32 7.17 24.73
C GLY A 528 -27.46 6.54 23.63
N GLN A 529 -27.61 7.11 22.45
CA GLN A 529 -26.99 6.65 21.21
C GLN A 529 -25.76 7.52 20.87
N ASP A 530 -24.76 7.54 21.74
CA ASP A 530 -23.56 8.37 21.60
C ASP A 530 -22.29 7.66 22.12
N ALA A 531 -21.15 8.33 22.01
CA ALA A 531 -19.90 7.86 22.59
C ALA A 531 -19.81 8.23 24.06
N GLY A 532 -19.41 7.28 24.92
CA GLY A 532 -19.21 7.56 26.35
C GLY A 532 -18.95 6.29 27.16
N PRO A 533 -18.76 6.40 28.47
CA PRO A 533 -18.65 5.24 29.36
C PRO A 533 -20.01 4.52 29.46
N PRO A 534 -20.01 3.22 29.78
CA PRO A 534 -21.25 2.51 30.04
C PRO A 534 -21.99 3.10 31.25
N THR A 535 -23.30 3.20 31.15
CA THR A 535 -24.20 3.62 32.28
C THR A 535 -24.35 2.49 33.29
N ALA A 536 -24.37 1.22 32.83
CA ALA A 536 -24.42 0.04 33.69
C ALA A 536 -23.46 -1.03 33.18
N THR A 537 -22.81 -1.73 34.12
CA THR A 537 -21.95 -2.89 33.82
C THR A 537 -22.23 -4.00 34.82
N PHE A 538 -22.43 -5.21 34.31
CA PHE A 538 -22.67 -6.39 35.17
C PHE A 538 -22.25 -7.69 34.49
N ALA A 539 -22.08 -8.76 35.25
CA ALA A 539 -21.70 -10.08 34.76
C ALA A 539 -22.90 -11.02 34.68
N PHE A 540 -23.19 -11.55 33.48
CA PHE A 540 -24.16 -12.61 33.25
C PHE A 540 -23.83 -13.40 32.00
N GLY A 541 -23.59 -14.69 32.12
CA GLY A 541 -23.08 -15.56 31.05
C GLY A 541 -21.59 -15.82 31.16
N LYS A 542 -20.97 -16.25 30.07
CA LYS A 542 -19.52 -16.51 29.95
C LYS A 542 -19.05 -16.40 28.49
N ALA A 543 -17.77 -16.52 28.28
CA ALA A 543 -17.18 -16.56 26.92
C ALA A 543 -17.85 -17.65 26.06
N GLY A 544 -18.18 -17.27 24.79
CA GLY A 544 -18.86 -18.13 23.82
C GLY A 544 -20.39 -18.20 23.94
N ASP A 545 -21.00 -17.59 24.96
CA ASP A 545 -22.45 -17.43 25.01
C ASP A 545 -22.90 -16.34 23.99
N ARG A 546 -24.12 -16.50 23.46
CA ARG A 546 -24.75 -15.49 22.57
C ARG A 546 -25.74 -14.67 23.39
N PRO A 547 -25.57 -13.33 23.49
CA PRO A 547 -26.48 -12.48 24.25
C PRO A 547 -27.82 -12.32 23.53
N VAL A 548 -28.89 -12.17 24.29
CA VAL A 548 -30.24 -11.81 23.85
C VAL A 548 -30.88 -10.88 24.85
N VAL A 549 -31.73 -9.97 24.35
CA VAL A 549 -32.51 -9.04 25.20
C VAL A 549 -34.00 -9.27 24.93
N GLY A 550 -34.83 -9.09 25.93
CA GLY A 550 -36.27 -9.17 25.70
C GLY A 550 -37.10 -8.85 26.95
N SER A 551 -38.32 -8.39 26.73
CA SER A 551 -39.33 -8.19 27.77
C SER A 551 -39.95 -9.53 28.17
N TRP A 552 -39.28 -10.23 29.11
CA TRP A 552 -39.71 -11.57 29.53
C TRP A 552 -41.00 -11.59 30.31
N THR A 553 -41.39 -10.48 30.92
CA THR A 553 -42.63 -10.31 31.68
C THR A 553 -43.70 -9.52 30.93
N GLY A 554 -43.33 -8.72 29.96
CA GLY A 554 -44.19 -7.80 29.24
C GLY A 554 -44.22 -6.38 29.82
N THR A 555 -43.41 -6.11 30.86
CA THR A 555 -43.38 -4.82 31.57
C THR A 555 -41.99 -4.19 31.66
N ALA A 556 -40.93 -4.98 31.53
CA ALA A 556 -39.57 -4.50 31.59
C ALA A 556 -38.64 -5.40 30.77
N LEU A 557 -37.55 -4.82 30.26
CA LEU A 557 -36.49 -5.58 29.63
C LEU A 557 -35.68 -6.41 30.62
N GLY A 558 -35.18 -7.52 30.13
CA GLY A 558 -34.25 -8.38 30.81
C GLY A 558 -33.24 -9.00 29.88
N VAL A 559 -32.18 -9.55 30.42
CA VAL A 559 -31.10 -10.14 29.67
C VAL A 559 -31.20 -11.66 29.55
N GLY A 560 -30.60 -12.20 28.52
CA GLY A 560 -30.45 -13.65 28.35
C GLY A 560 -29.14 -13.99 27.63
N VAL A 561 -28.72 -15.24 27.80
CA VAL A 561 -27.65 -15.82 27.01
C VAL A 561 -28.04 -17.21 26.50
N VAL A 562 -27.58 -17.52 25.29
CA VAL A 562 -27.82 -18.83 24.65
C VAL A 562 -26.51 -19.56 24.48
N ARG A 563 -26.42 -20.76 25.06
CA ARG A 563 -25.26 -21.65 25.01
C ARG A 563 -25.62 -22.94 24.28
N GLY A 564 -25.15 -23.07 23.05
CA GLY A 564 -25.64 -24.13 22.16
C GLY A 564 -27.13 -23.91 21.85
N ASN A 565 -28.00 -24.71 22.45
CA ASN A 565 -29.47 -24.54 22.38
C ASN A 565 -30.09 -24.28 23.77
N ARG A 566 -29.27 -24.07 24.80
CA ARG A 566 -29.72 -23.82 26.17
C ARG A 566 -29.83 -22.32 26.41
N TRP A 567 -31.03 -21.86 26.73
CA TRP A 567 -31.37 -20.49 27.05
C TRP A 567 -31.31 -20.29 28.57
N LEU A 568 -30.64 -19.22 29.01
CA LEU A 568 -30.55 -18.77 30.39
C LEU A 568 -30.99 -17.31 30.40
N VAL A 569 -32.07 -17.00 31.11
CA VAL A 569 -32.66 -15.65 31.07
C VAL A 569 -32.88 -15.11 32.50
N ARG A 570 -32.78 -13.77 32.60
CA ARG A 570 -33.13 -12.96 33.77
C ARG A 570 -34.13 -11.89 33.35
N ARG A 571 -35.02 -11.53 34.28
CA ARG A 571 -36.06 -10.52 34.07
C ARG A 571 -35.59 -9.09 34.33
N THR A 572 -34.32 -8.92 34.67
CA THR A 572 -33.73 -7.66 35.04
C THR A 572 -32.42 -7.43 34.26
N LEU A 573 -32.04 -6.16 34.08
CA LEU A 573 -30.77 -5.72 33.50
C LEU A 573 -29.67 -5.77 34.57
N SER A 574 -29.38 -6.97 35.10
CA SER A 574 -28.42 -7.13 36.19
C SER A 574 -27.69 -8.48 36.14
N GLY A 575 -26.57 -8.57 36.86
CA GLY A 575 -25.81 -9.80 37.03
C GLY A 575 -26.48 -10.81 37.99
N GLY A 576 -25.93 -12.03 38.08
CA GLY A 576 -26.34 -13.08 38.98
C GLY A 576 -26.79 -14.37 38.27
N GLU A 577 -27.48 -15.26 39.01
CA GLU A 577 -27.95 -16.54 38.48
C GLU A 577 -29.12 -16.38 37.51
N ALA A 578 -29.20 -17.29 36.52
CA ALA A 578 -30.34 -17.35 35.63
C ALA A 578 -31.64 -17.72 36.37
N GLU A 579 -32.64 -16.87 36.26
CA GLU A 579 -33.97 -17.09 36.90
C GLU A 579 -34.76 -18.18 36.16
N ARG A 580 -34.50 -18.34 34.87
CA ARG A 580 -35.13 -19.41 34.11
C ARG A 580 -34.13 -20.04 33.14
N ARG A 581 -34.20 -21.38 32.98
CA ARG A 581 -33.38 -22.18 32.09
C ARG A 581 -34.30 -23.08 31.26
N PHE A 582 -34.08 -23.14 29.92
CA PHE A 582 -34.84 -24.01 29.03
C PHE A 582 -34.02 -24.29 27.74
N THR A 583 -34.50 -25.20 26.91
CA THR A 583 -33.86 -25.50 25.62
C THR A 583 -34.79 -25.15 24.47
N TYR A 584 -34.26 -24.55 23.39
CA TYR A 584 -34.96 -24.30 22.15
C TYR A 584 -33.98 -24.19 20.99
N GLY A 585 -34.34 -24.76 19.82
CA GLY A 585 -33.47 -24.84 18.66
C GLY A 585 -32.44 -25.98 18.76
N ARG A 586 -31.39 -25.89 17.94
CA ARG A 586 -30.24 -26.81 17.87
C ARG A 586 -28.96 -26.04 18.17
N PRO A 587 -27.87 -26.71 18.58
CA PRO A 587 -26.55 -26.10 18.56
C PRO A 587 -26.21 -25.60 17.13
N GLY A 588 -25.79 -24.33 17.03
CA GLY A 588 -25.49 -23.68 15.76
C GLY A 588 -26.55 -22.70 15.26
N ASP A 589 -27.82 -22.89 15.63
CA ASP A 589 -28.90 -21.96 15.27
C ASP A 589 -28.61 -20.54 15.79
N THR A 590 -29.06 -19.51 15.06
CA THR A 590 -28.97 -18.11 15.51
C THR A 590 -30.17 -17.75 16.36
N PRO A 591 -30.01 -17.43 17.67
CA PRO A 591 -31.12 -17.05 18.52
C PRO A 591 -31.68 -15.67 18.16
N VAL A 592 -33.00 -15.54 18.22
CA VAL A 592 -33.73 -14.29 18.03
C VAL A 592 -34.83 -14.15 19.08
N VAL A 593 -35.16 -12.92 19.42
CA VAL A 593 -36.17 -12.57 20.40
C VAL A 593 -37.08 -11.49 19.84
N GLY A 594 -38.37 -11.54 20.13
CA GLY A 594 -39.31 -10.53 19.68
C GLY A 594 -40.75 -10.79 20.16
N SER A 595 -41.60 -9.79 20.05
CA SER A 595 -43.04 -9.86 20.34
C SER A 595 -43.80 -10.35 19.11
N TRP A 596 -43.72 -11.65 18.78
CA TRP A 596 -44.27 -12.22 17.54
C TRP A 596 -45.80 -12.08 17.37
N ASN A 597 -46.50 -11.76 18.40
CA ASN A 597 -47.96 -11.62 18.44
C ASN A 597 -48.44 -10.25 18.92
N GLY A 598 -47.56 -9.26 19.06
CA GLY A 598 -47.92 -7.90 19.46
C GLY A 598 -48.38 -7.78 20.94
N SER A 599 -48.05 -8.75 21.81
CA SER A 599 -48.49 -8.71 23.19
C SER A 599 -47.53 -7.91 24.14
N GLY A 600 -46.50 -7.27 23.62
CA GLY A 600 -45.46 -6.63 24.39
C GLY A 600 -44.55 -7.61 25.15
N ARG A 601 -44.89 -8.88 25.16
CA ARG A 601 -44.11 -9.93 25.83
C ARG A 601 -43.25 -10.67 24.83
N SER A 602 -41.93 -10.66 25.03
CA SER A 602 -40.99 -11.32 24.13
C SER A 602 -41.14 -12.85 24.13
N GLY A 603 -41.33 -13.38 22.94
CA GLY A 603 -41.15 -14.78 22.58
C GLY A 603 -39.70 -15.10 22.27
N ILE A 604 -39.46 -16.35 21.89
CA ILE A 604 -38.14 -16.85 21.46
C ILE A 604 -38.21 -17.36 20.01
N GLY A 605 -37.07 -17.37 19.36
CA GLY A 605 -36.95 -17.93 18.03
C GLY A 605 -35.51 -18.35 17.72
N VAL A 606 -35.38 -19.09 16.65
CA VAL A 606 -34.08 -19.38 16.04
C VAL A 606 -34.16 -19.28 14.54
N GLU A 607 -33.10 -18.79 13.93
CA GLU A 607 -32.93 -18.81 12.49
C GLU A 607 -31.91 -19.91 12.13
N ARG A 608 -32.19 -20.65 11.07
CA ARG A 608 -31.39 -21.72 10.52
C ARG A 608 -31.47 -21.72 9.01
N ASP A 609 -30.39 -21.34 8.33
CA ASP A 609 -30.24 -21.44 6.86
C ASP A 609 -31.42 -20.80 6.07
N GLY A 610 -31.98 -19.70 6.59
CA GLY A 610 -33.12 -19.01 6.00
C GLY A 610 -34.49 -19.43 6.55
N THR A 611 -34.55 -20.47 7.39
CA THR A 611 -35.77 -20.91 8.06
C THR A 611 -35.84 -20.36 9.48
N TRP A 612 -36.90 -19.63 9.79
CA TRP A 612 -37.16 -19.03 11.10
C TRP A 612 -38.19 -19.84 11.86
N LEU A 613 -37.83 -20.28 13.06
CA LEU A 613 -38.66 -21.07 13.95
C LEU A 613 -39.00 -20.25 15.17
N LEU A 614 -40.20 -19.63 15.19
CA LEU A 614 -40.60 -18.64 16.20
C LEU A 614 -41.64 -19.20 17.15
N ARG A 615 -41.60 -18.74 18.41
CA ARG A 615 -42.48 -19.24 19.48
C ARG A 615 -42.76 -18.17 20.53
N ASN A 616 -44.03 -17.87 20.79
CA ASN A 616 -44.44 -16.91 21.82
C ASN A 616 -44.22 -17.44 23.29
N ARG A 617 -44.16 -18.76 23.47
CA ARG A 617 -43.91 -19.37 24.77
C ARG A 617 -42.43 -19.71 24.96
N ARG A 618 -41.83 -19.32 26.05
CA ARG A 618 -40.44 -19.62 26.42
C ARG A 618 -40.32 -21.04 26.99
N GLY A 619 -39.66 -21.92 26.29
CA GLY A 619 -39.44 -23.31 26.66
C GLY A 619 -39.32 -24.23 25.45
N ALA A 620 -39.05 -25.51 25.69
CA ALA A 620 -39.01 -26.54 24.68
C ALA A 620 -40.38 -26.74 24.01
N GLY A 621 -40.38 -27.17 22.75
CA GLY A 621 -41.57 -27.53 21.99
C GLY A 621 -41.51 -27.13 20.52
N ARG A 622 -42.60 -27.39 19.81
CA ARG A 622 -42.70 -27.03 18.38
C ARG A 622 -42.77 -25.52 18.18
N PRO A 623 -42.27 -24.96 17.05
CA PRO A 623 -42.50 -23.57 16.72
C PRO A 623 -43.98 -23.28 16.58
N GLY A 624 -44.43 -22.10 16.97
CA GLY A 624 -45.79 -21.60 16.74
C GLY A 624 -45.92 -20.93 15.38
N LEU A 625 -44.81 -20.45 14.84
CA LEU A 625 -44.73 -19.82 13.50
C LEU A 625 -43.42 -20.25 12.85
N THR A 626 -43.50 -20.64 11.58
CA THR A 626 -42.34 -20.89 10.71
C THR A 626 -42.37 -19.92 9.55
N VAL A 627 -41.25 -19.26 9.27
CA VAL A 627 -41.08 -18.30 8.18
C VAL A 627 -39.86 -18.67 7.38
N GLU A 628 -39.98 -18.61 6.05
CA GLU A 628 -38.85 -18.74 5.13
C GLU A 628 -38.45 -17.33 4.66
N LEU A 629 -37.25 -16.88 5.03
CA LEU A 629 -36.70 -15.61 4.61
C LEU A 629 -35.17 -15.64 4.68
N GLY A 630 -34.54 -15.35 3.56
CA GLY A 630 -33.10 -15.37 3.43
C GLY A 630 -32.56 -16.67 2.81
N LYS A 631 -31.25 -16.85 2.89
CA LYS A 631 -30.52 -18.03 2.41
C LYS A 631 -29.44 -18.39 3.43
N PRO A 632 -28.83 -19.59 3.34
CA PRO A 632 -27.67 -19.92 4.15
C PRO A 632 -26.61 -18.80 4.13
N ALA A 633 -26.03 -18.48 5.27
CA ALA A 633 -25.07 -17.41 5.51
C ALA A 633 -25.62 -15.96 5.47
N ASP A 634 -26.92 -15.73 5.30
CA ASP A 634 -27.54 -14.43 5.62
C ASP A 634 -27.53 -14.23 7.15
N ARG A 635 -27.49 -12.98 7.59
CA ARG A 635 -27.56 -12.66 9.03
C ARG A 635 -28.96 -12.34 9.43
N ALA A 636 -29.36 -12.89 10.56
CA ALA A 636 -30.65 -12.69 11.16
C ALA A 636 -30.74 -11.31 11.82
N VAL A 637 -31.85 -10.63 11.66
CA VAL A 637 -32.25 -9.45 12.41
C VAL A 637 -33.77 -9.56 12.68
N ALA A 638 -34.24 -9.05 13.78
CA ALA A 638 -35.66 -9.02 14.09
C ALA A 638 -36.01 -7.63 14.62
N GLY A 639 -37.13 -7.09 14.18
CA GLY A 639 -37.59 -5.75 14.52
C GLY A 639 -39.05 -5.53 14.16
N ASP A 640 -39.62 -4.46 14.67
CA ASP A 640 -40.94 -3.94 14.31
C ASP A 640 -40.79 -2.88 13.21
N TRP A 641 -40.80 -3.30 11.94
CA TRP A 641 -40.46 -2.45 10.79
C TRP A 641 -41.61 -1.55 10.32
N ASP A 642 -42.79 -1.66 10.89
CA ASP A 642 -44.01 -0.95 10.49
C ASP A 642 -44.82 -0.39 11.67
N GLY A 643 -44.21 -0.42 12.89
CA GLY A 643 -44.78 0.19 14.09
C GLY A 643 -46.10 -0.44 14.58
N ASP A 644 -46.39 -1.69 14.18
CA ASP A 644 -47.68 -2.34 14.55
C ASP A 644 -47.65 -3.04 15.92
N GLY A 645 -46.52 -2.93 16.65
CA GLY A 645 -46.24 -3.55 17.93
C GLY A 645 -45.84 -5.03 17.82
N ARG A 646 -45.62 -5.54 16.61
CA ARG A 646 -45.21 -6.92 16.35
C ARG A 646 -43.82 -6.99 15.77
N THR A 647 -42.92 -7.63 16.49
CA THR A 647 -41.62 -7.97 15.94
C THR A 647 -41.77 -8.95 14.76
N THR A 648 -41.18 -8.64 13.65
CA THR A 648 -41.09 -9.48 12.47
C THR A 648 -39.61 -9.83 12.15
N VAL A 649 -39.37 -10.64 11.11
CA VAL A 649 -38.04 -11.16 10.80
C VAL A 649 -37.40 -10.40 9.63
N GLY A 650 -36.09 -10.30 9.66
CA GLY A 650 -35.31 -9.69 8.61
C GLY A 650 -34.02 -10.49 8.30
N SER A 651 -33.71 -10.61 7.03
CA SER A 651 -32.50 -11.28 6.55
C SER A 651 -31.56 -10.25 5.94
N VAL A 652 -30.28 -10.31 6.31
CA VAL A 652 -29.29 -9.34 5.87
C VAL A 652 -28.17 -10.02 5.12
N ARG A 653 -28.03 -9.66 3.84
CA ARG A 653 -26.91 -10.09 2.98
C ARG A 653 -26.20 -8.88 2.42
N ASP A 654 -24.88 -8.86 2.58
CA ASP A 654 -24.05 -7.74 2.21
C ASP A 654 -24.51 -6.46 2.94
N ARG A 655 -25.22 -5.56 2.27
CA ARG A 655 -25.78 -4.31 2.84
C ARG A 655 -27.28 -4.22 2.65
N THR A 656 -27.87 -5.30 2.14
CA THR A 656 -29.29 -5.35 1.84
C THR A 656 -30.01 -6.02 2.99
N PHE A 657 -30.85 -5.26 3.67
CA PHE A 657 -31.83 -5.74 4.62
C PHE A 657 -33.07 -6.15 3.82
N ARG A 658 -33.50 -7.39 3.99
CA ARG A 658 -34.80 -7.87 3.52
C ARG A 658 -35.70 -7.99 4.74
N LEU A 659 -36.54 -7.00 4.92
CA LEU A 659 -37.38 -6.83 6.09
C LEU A 659 -38.79 -7.29 5.74
N ARG A 660 -39.35 -8.16 6.55
CA ARG A 660 -40.70 -8.66 6.38
C ARG A 660 -41.63 -7.86 7.28
N THR A 661 -42.69 -7.26 6.70
CA THR A 661 -43.77 -6.64 7.44
C THR A 661 -44.92 -7.63 7.60
N GLY A 662 -45.37 -7.84 8.83
CA GLY A 662 -46.44 -8.77 9.16
C GLY A 662 -46.03 -10.26 9.23
N THR A 663 -46.84 -11.06 9.89
CA THR A 663 -46.62 -12.48 10.15
C THR A 663 -47.50 -13.44 9.36
N GLY A 664 -48.53 -12.92 8.66
CA GLY A 664 -49.54 -13.69 7.92
C GLY A 664 -49.23 -13.96 6.44
N ALA A 665 -50.18 -14.60 5.76
CA ALA A 665 -50.06 -14.91 4.33
C ALA A 665 -50.01 -13.69 3.41
N GLY A 666 -50.47 -12.52 3.87
CA GLY A 666 -50.40 -11.23 3.15
C GLY A 666 -49.13 -10.40 3.49
N ALA A 667 -48.20 -10.93 4.24
CA ALA A 667 -47.01 -10.22 4.63
C ALA A 667 -46.14 -9.86 3.42
N THR A 668 -45.68 -8.63 3.35
CA THR A 668 -44.78 -8.15 2.30
C THR A 668 -43.31 -8.23 2.73
N THR A 669 -42.42 -8.23 1.79
CA THR A 669 -40.97 -8.17 2.07
C THR A 669 -40.39 -7.00 1.31
N ALA A 670 -39.88 -6.03 2.05
CA ALA A 670 -39.17 -4.89 1.48
C ALA A 670 -37.64 -5.16 1.50
N ALA A 671 -36.96 -4.82 0.43
CA ALA A 671 -35.52 -4.84 0.38
C ALA A 671 -35.01 -3.40 0.49
N ARG A 672 -34.23 -3.11 1.53
CA ARG A 672 -33.64 -1.79 1.78
C ARG A 672 -32.12 -1.90 1.81
N ILE A 673 -31.42 -0.99 1.17
CA ILE A 673 -29.95 -0.93 1.13
C ILE A 673 -29.50 0.20 2.03
N PHE A 674 -28.78 -0.12 3.08
CA PHE A 674 -28.21 0.87 3.99
C PHE A 674 -26.70 0.98 3.78
N PRO A 675 -26.15 2.17 3.58
CA PRO A 675 -24.72 2.40 3.47
C PRO A 675 -24.04 2.09 4.82
N GLY A 676 -23.20 1.05 4.93
CA GLY A 676 -22.45 0.64 6.13
C GLY A 676 -21.19 1.47 6.37
#